data_5123120e37555842c3d13865dd8567f6
#
_entry.id   5123120e37555842c3d13865dd8567f6
#
_cell.length_a   1.000
_cell.length_b   1.000
_cell.length_c   1.000
_cell.angle_alpha   90.00
_cell.angle_beta   90.00
_cell.angle_gamma   90.00
#
_symmetry.space_group_name_H-M   'P 1'
#
loop_
_entity.id
_entity.type
_entity.pdbx_description
1 polymer ?
#
loop_
_entity_poly.entity_id
_entity_poly.type
_entity_poly.pdbx_seq_one_letter_code
_entity_poly.pdbx_strand_id
1 'polypeptide(L)'
;MVEHVMQEASATEAALGSVKKLMQAGDFGKAEKVLLQMLAESPKHGDVLYLIAVCQRYQKRYTEALESLRRLRLSVPEHSRAYQEIGHVYRGMNQIDAALNSYSQATLINPALEASFRCQIEILRVVNRPELAIRLAELEQQLKELQATPPPLIAVTDLISQGKLVKAEKLCKAFMLKNPKHIEGMRLLADIGMRLGVLDDAEFLLESAVEFSPQSTKARIDYIQVLRKQQKYQAALAHAKILIEQDPDNPQFQSVFAVESMQSGDYETALATFDSILEILPEEPVTLTSRGNALKTQGKKDEAIDSYRRAIKKYPAHGEAYYSLANLKLFSFTDKEIAAMESQENNPSVSYMGRVYLDFALGKAYEDMGNFEKAFSYYERGNSSKRSQSRYKSEDLTTEFHAQADVFNESFVEANIDVGFKAADPIFIVGLPRSGSTLLEQILASHSKVDGTMELPNILSLAQKLRRGEKMSGTSHYPSVLETLDSETLTAFGESYIGDTRVHRGNAPFFIDKMPNNFRHIGLINLILPNAKIIDARRHPMGCCFSAFKQLFHEGQEFSYGLKEVGTYYRDYVDLMDHWDKVFPGQVLRVQYEEVVADLDSQVRRILDYCGLEFEESCINFHETDRSVRTPSSEQVRQPIYQSGVEQWKNFEPNLDPLKQALGPVLERYPI
;
A
#
# COMPACT_ATOMS: atom_id res chain seq x y z
N MET A 1 4.96 -0.27 34.30
CA MET A 1 5.37 0.24 32.99
C MET A 1 4.24 1.03 32.32
N VAL A 2 3.00 0.51 32.20
CA VAL A 2 1.85 1.21 31.59
C VAL A 2 1.48 2.49 32.36
N GLU A 3 1.45 2.48 33.70
CA GLU A 3 1.18 3.67 34.51
C GLU A 3 2.24 4.77 34.38
N HIS A 4 3.51 4.40 34.21
CA HIS A 4 4.60 5.37 34.02
C HIS A 4 4.48 6.06 32.65
N VAL A 5 4.16 5.31 31.58
CA VAL A 5 3.95 5.84 30.23
C VAL A 5 2.71 6.75 30.18
N MET A 6 1.66 6.41 30.91
CA MET A 6 0.44 7.25 31.01
C MET A 6 0.70 8.55 31.81
N GLN A 7 1.52 8.51 32.86
CA GLN A 7 1.92 9.70 33.61
C GLN A 7 2.82 10.63 32.80
N GLU A 8 3.79 10.09 32.04
CA GLU A 8 4.65 10.89 31.15
C GLU A 8 3.85 11.54 30.01
N ALA A 9 2.91 10.82 29.40
CA ALA A 9 2.04 11.37 28.38
C ALA A 9 1.17 12.51 28.92
N SER A 10 0.62 12.36 30.12
CA SER A 10 -0.18 13.39 30.79
C SER A 10 0.64 14.63 31.17
N ALA A 11 1.89 14.45 31.62
CA ALA A 11 2.80 15.54 31.94
C ALA A 11 3.20 16.33 30.69
N THR A 12 3.49 15.64 29.60
CA THR A 12 3.82 16.23 28.29
C THR A 12 2.63 17.04 27.75
N GLU A 13 1.42 16.53 27.86
CA GLU A 13 0.21 17.23 27.41
C GLU A 13 -0.08 18.49 28.24
N ALA A 14 0.13 18.45 29.54
CA ALA A 14 0.01 19.61 30.43
C ALA A 14 1.07 20.70 30.11
N ALA A 15 2.32 20.30 29.85
CA ALA A 15 3.39 21.19 29.43
C ALA A 15 3.08 21.88 28.08
N LEU A 16 2.61 21.12 27.08
CA LEU A 16 2.16 21.67 25.81
C LEU A 16 0.98 22.62 25.96
N GLY A 17 0.06 22.37 26.89
CA GLY A 17 -1.01 23.27 27.26
C GLY A 17 -0.50 24.61 27.79
N SER A 18 0.53 24.60 28.64
CA SER A 18 1.19 25.80 29.18
C SER A 18 1.92 26.58 28.09
N VAL A 19 2.62 25.90 27.18
CA VAL A 19 3.28 26.50 26.02
C VAL A 19 2.26 27.22 25.13
N LYS A 20 1.12 26.61 24.82
CA LYS A 20 0.08 27.24 24.01
C LYS A 20 -0.45 28.54 24.64
N LYS A 21 -0.59 28.59 25.97
CA LYS A 21 -0.96 29.82 26.69
C LYS A 21 0.09 30.93 26.54
N LEU A 22 1.39 30.59 26.64
CA LEU A 22 2.49 31.55 26.41
C LEU A 22 2.47 32.10 24.98
N MET A 23 2.25 31.23 24.00
CA MET A 23 2.15 31.63 22.59
C MET A 23 0.93 32.54 22.34
N GLN A 24 -0.21 32.26 22.96
CA GLN A 24 -1.40 33.13 22.90
C GLN A 24 -1.15 34.51 23.52
N ALA A 25 -0.31 34.56 24.55
CA ALA A 25 0.12 35.82 25.17
C ALA A 25 1.21 36.57 24.38
N GLY A 26 1.68 36.01 23.26
CA GLY A 26 2.76 36.59 22.44
C GLY A 26 4.17 36.34 22.98
N ASP A 27 4.33 35.54 24.02
CA ASP A 27 5.60 35.27 24.71
C ASP A 27 6.36 34.12 24.04
N PHE A 28 6.62 34.25 22.71
CA PHE A 28 7.24 33.21 21.89
C PHE A 28 8.62 32.79 22.39
N GLY A 29 9.40 33.72 22.96
CA GLY A 29 10.72 33.42 23.50
C GLY A 29 10.69 32.51 24.74
N LYS A 30 9.71 32.70 25.67
CA LYS A 30 9.55 31.82 26.82
C LYS A 30 8.97 30.48 26.40
N ALA A 31 8.00 30.47 25.46
CA ALA A 31 7.44 29.26 24.91
C ALA A 31 8.54 28.38 24.27
N GLU A 32 9.41 28.97 23.47
CA GLU A 32 10.52 28.26 22.81
C GLU A 32 11.48 27.62 23.82
N LYS A 33 11.84 28.34 24.92
CA LYS A 33 12.73 27.78 25.95
C LYS A 33 12.15 26.51 26.59
N VAL A 34 10.86 26.51 26.91
CA VAL A 34 10.18 25.31 27.44
C VAL A 34 10.18 24.17 26.41
N LEU A 35 9.88 24.49 25.16
CA LEU A 35 9.85 23.51 24.07
C LEU A 35 11.23 22.90 23.81
N LEU A 36 12.31 23.67 23.90
CA LEU A 36 13.68 23.18 23.74
C LEU A 36 14.08 22.22 24.87
N GLN A 37 13.61 22.44 26.09
CA GLN A 37 13.79 21.50 27.20
C GLN A 37 13.06 20.17 26.91
N MET A 38 11.79 20.24 26.48
CA MET A 38 11.04 19.04 26.07
C MET A 38 11.69 18.29 24.91
N LEU A 39 12.26 19.03 23.94
CA LEU A 39 12.94 18.43 22.79
C LEU A 39 14.25 17.73 23.19
N ALA A 40 14.94 18.17 24.25
CA ALA A 40 16.13 17.51 24.77
C ALA A 40 15.78 16.12 25.35
N GLU A 41 14.60 15.97 25.97
CA GLU A 41 14.10 14.70 26.49
C GLU A 41 13.56 13.79 25.38
N SER A 42 12.93 14.37 24.34
CA SER A 42 12.32 13.67 23.21
C SER A 42 12.71 14.30 21.85
N PRO A 43 13.91 14.03 21.30
CA PRO A 43 14.48 14.73 20.14
C PRO A 43 13.68 14.64 18.83
N LYS A 44 12.74 13.69 18.73
CA LYS A 44 11.88 13.44 17.55
C LYS A 44 10.42 13.79 17.78
N HIS A 45 10.07 14.47 18.86
CA HIS A 45 8.68 14.80 19.16
C HIS A 45 8.11 15.81 18.16
N GLY A 46 7.20 15.36 17.28
CA GLY A 46 6.70 16.15 16.15
C GLY A 46 5.99 17.45 16.56
N ASP A 47 5.07 17.38 17.53
CA ASP A 47 4.34 18.58 17.99
C ASP A 47 5.27 19.62 18.60
N VAL A 48 6.32 19.19 19.32
CA VAL A 48 7.33 20.09 19.90
C VAL A 48 8.14 20.78 18.81
N LEU A 49 8.63 20.04 17.81
CA LEU A 49 9.35 20.62 16.66
C LEU A 49 8.49 21.61 15.89
N TYR A 50 7.21 21.29 15.69
CA TYR A 50 6.25 22.18 15.04
C TYR A 50 6.09 23.50 15.81
N LEU A 51 5.85 23.42 17.12
CA LEU A 51 5.64 24.62 17.96
C LEU A 51 6.91 25.48 18.10
N ILE A 52 8.11 24.86 18.12
CA ILE A 52 9.40 25.57 18.05
C ILE A 52 9.46 26.40 16.77
N ALA A 53 9.19 25.78 15.63
CA ALA A 53 9.23 26.47 14.33
C ALA A 53 8.25 27.63 14.28
N VAL A 54 7.04 27.48 14.81
CA VAL A 54 6.06 28.58 14.94
C VAL A 54 6.62 29.71 15.78
N CYS A 55 7.21 29.41 16.97
CA CYS A 55 7.85 30.43 17.81
C CYS A 55 8.98 31.17 17.10
N GLN A 56 9.84 30.44 16.38
CA GLN A 56 10.96 30.99 15.60
C GLN A 56 10.48 31.90 14.47
N ARG A 57 9.42 31.51 13.75
CA ARG A 57 8.82 32.33 12.70
C ARG A 57 8.26 33.65 13.25
N TYR A 58 7.52 33.61 14.36
CA TYR A 58 7.00 34.83 14.98
C TYR A 58 8.11 35.76 15.47
N GLN A 59 9.27 35.21 15.83
CA GLN A 59 10.48 35.95 16.14
C GLN A 59 11.28 36.37 14.90
N LYS A 60 10.78 36.09 13.68
CA LYS A 60 11.45 36.35 12.38
C LYS A 60 12.77 35.59 12.18
N ARG A 61 12.99 34.53 12.95
CA ARG A 61 14.17 33.66 12.83
C ARG A 61 13.87 32.54 11.80
N TYR A 62 13.75 32.99 10.54
CA TYR A 62 13.22 32.15 9.45
C TYR A 62 14.07 30.92 9.13
N THR A 63 15.39 31.08 9.12
CA THR A 63 16.34 29.98 8.83
C THR A 63 16.21 28.86 9.87
N GLU A 64 16.12 29.21 11.14
CA GLU A 64 15.98 28.27 12.23
C GLU A 64 14.61 27.58 12.19
N ALA A 65 13.55 28.32 11.86
CA ALA A 65 12.22 27.76 11.68
C ALA A 65 12.21 26.71 10.55
N LEU A 66 12.86 26.99 9.40
CA LEU A 66 12.97 26.00 8.31
C LEU A 66 13.74 24.75 8.74
N GLU A 67 14.81 24.89 9.54
CA GLU A 67 15.57 23.73 10.02
C GLU A 67 14.73 22.88 11.00
N SER A 68 13.98 23.51 11.92
CA SER A 68 13.06 22.80 12.81
C SER A 68 11.97 22.06 12.03
N LEU A 69 11.41 22.67 10.97
CA LEU A 69 10.41 22.06 10.09
C LEU A 69 11.01 20.95 9.21
N ARG A 70 12.26 21.11 8.78
CA ARG A 70 13.01 20.06 8.07
C ARG A 70 13.16 18.83 8.96
N ARG A 71 13.57 19.00 10.22
CA ARG A 71 13.66 17.90 11.20
C ARG A 71 12.31 17.24 11.44
N LEU A 72 11.24 18.02 11.55
CA LEU A 72 9.88 17.50 11.68
C LEU A 72 9.50 16.62 10.47
N ARG A 73 9.77 17.10 9.25
CA ARG A 73 9.46 16.36 8.02
C ARG A 73 10.30 15.10 7.83
N LEU A 74 11.46 14.97 8.45
CA LEU A 74 12.22 13.73 8.47
C LEU A 74 11.54 12.65 9.32
N SER A 75 10.84 13.05 10.39
CA SER A 75 10.12 12.12 11.26
C SER A 75 8.64 11.94 10.86
N VAL A 76 8.00 12.98 10.31
CA VAL A 76 6.61 12.96 9.83
C VAL A 76 6.52 13.67 8.47
N PRO A 77 6.87 12.99 7.37
CA PRO A 77 6.96 13.62 6.04
C PRO A 77 5.65 14.23 5.54
N GLU A 78 4.50 13.66 5.89
CA GLU A 78 3.17 14.12 5.47
C GLU A 78 2.48 15.00 6.52
N HIS A 79 3.25 15.71 7.32
CA HIS A 79 2.69 16.64 8.29
C HIS A 79 2.20 17.93 7.62
N SER A 80 0.92 17.97 7.24
CA SER A 80 0.31 19.05 6.45
C SER A 80 0.52 20.45 7.04
N ARG A 81 0.40 20.59 8.37
CA ARG A 81 0.61 21.88 9.06
C ARG A 81 2.08 22.32 9.03
N ALA A 82 3.05 21.39 8.90
CA ALA A 82 4.45 21.77 8.70
C ALA A 82 4.65 22.43 7.33
N TYR A 83 4.01 21.91 6.29
CA TYR A 83 4.05 22.55 4.96
C TYR A 83 3.35 23.91 4.97
N GLN A 84 2.24 24.07 5.67
CA GLN A 84 1.59 25.36 5.85
C GLN A 84 2.53 26.36 6.54
N GLU A 85 3.21 25.93 7.60
CA GLU A 85 4.15 26.78 8.34
C GLU A 85 5.39 27.15 7.50
N ILE A 86 5.93 26.20 6.70
CA ILE A 86 6.99 26.47 5.70
C ILE A 86 6.53 27.55 4.72
N GLY A 87 5.27 27.47 4.24
CA GLY A 87 4.67 28.48 3.39
C GLY A 87 4.65 29.87 4.04
N HIS A 88 4.28 29.94 5.33
CA HIS A 88 4.31 31.19 6.09
C HIS A 88 5.73 31.73 6.26
N VAL A 89 6.74 30.88 6.48
CA VAL A 89 8.14 31.27 6.58
C VAL A 89 8.64 31.82 5.24
N TYR A 90 8.41 31.12 4.12
CA TYR A 90 8.83 31.60 2.80
C TYR A 90 8.13 32.90 2.38
N ARG A 91 6.85 33.04 2.74
CA ARG A 91 6.10 34.30 2.56
C ARG A 91 6.77 35.45 3.34
N GLY A 92 7.18 35.18 4.59
CA GLY A 92 7.92 36.13 5.42
C GLY A 92 9.31 36.50 4.86
N MET A 93 9.94 35.59 4.11
CA MET A 93 11.21 35.80 3.39
C MET A 93 11.02 36.40 1.99
N ASN A 94 9.78 36.69 1.58
CA ASN A 94 9.44 37.17 0.23
C ASN A 94 9.78 36.16 -0.90
N GLN A 95 9.85 34.86 -0.59
CA GLN A 95 10.08 33.79 -1.54
C GLN A 95 8.74 33.20 -2.01
N ILE A 96 8.10 33.89 -2.95
CA ILE A 96 6.69 33.68 -3.31
C ILE A 96 6.43 32.31 -3.93
N ASP A 97 7.27 31.85 -4.87
CA ASP A 97 7.08 30.55 -5.53
C ASP A 97 7.27 29.39 -4.54
N ALA A 98 8.25 29.49 -3.63
CA ALA A 98 8.45 28.51 -2.57
C ALA A 98 7.26 28.47 -1.58
N ALA A 99 6.70 29.66 -1.26
CA ALA A 99 5.50 29.75 -0.42
C ALA A 99 4.29 29.08 -1.09
N LEU A 100 4.03 29.37 -2.37
CA LEU A 100 2.94 28.75 -3.15
C LEU A 100 3.07 27.22 -3.18
N ASN A 101 4.26 26.70 -3.47
CA ASN A 101 4.52 25.27 -3.48
C ASN A 101 4.24 24.64 -2.10
N SER A 102 4.66 25.30 -1.03
CA SER A 102 4.46 24.78 0.33
C SER A 102 2.99 24.75 0.73
N TYR A 103 2.24 25.82 0.45
CA TYR A 103 0.78 25.84 0.68
C TYR A 103 0.04 24.81 -0.19
N SER A 104 0.47 24.60 -1.43
CA SER A 104 -0.08 23.59 -2.32
C SER A 104 0.11 22.18 -1.75
N GLN A 105 1.31 21.87 -1.25
CA GLN A 105 1.57 20.61 -0.56
C GLN A 105 0.72 20.48 0.70
N ALA A 106 0.54 21.54 1.48
CA ALA A 106 -0.31 21.51 2.67
C ALA A 106 -1.76 21.16 2.34
N THR A 107 -2.35 21.76 1.30
CA THR A 107 -3.74 21.50 0.89
C THR A 107 -3.91 20.15 0.18
N LEU A 108 -2.88 19.66 -0.50
CA LEU A 108 -2.87 18.31 -1.09
C LEU A 108 -2.93 17.22 0.00
N ILE A 109 -2.15 17.38 1.07
CA ILE A 109 -2.15 16.43 2.20
C ILE A 109 -3.41 16.57 3.06
N ASN A 110 -3.87 17.81 3.28
CA ASN A 110 -5.02 18.09 4.13
C ASN A 110 -5.93 19.16 3.50
N PRO A 111 -6.97 18.73 2.78
CA PRO A 111 -7.93 19.65 2.16
C PRO A 111 -8.76 20.48 3.16
N ALA A 112 -8.70 20.19 4.46
CA ALA A 112 -9.39 20.98 5.50
C ALA A 112 -8.62 22.27 5.90
N LEU A 113 -7.42 22.50 5.37
CA LEU A 113 -6.60 23.67 5.73
C LEU A 113 -7.02 24.94 4.99
N GLU A 114 -8.15 25.52 5.40
CA GLU A 114 -8.74 26.74 4.80
C GLU A 114 -7.72 27.88 4.69
N ALA A 115 -6.89 28.10 5.72
CA ALA A 115 -5.88 29.15 5.72
C ALA A 115 -4.86 29.00 4.58
N SER A 116 -4.50 27.77 4.22
CA SER A 116 -3.56 27.52 3.12
C SER A 116 -4.19 27.84 1.74
N PHE A 117 -5.49 27.57 1.55
CA PHE A 117 -6.22 28.00 0.36
C PHE A 117 -6.26 29.53 0.25
N ARG A 118 -6.64 30.21 1.32
CA ARG A 118 -6.67 31.67 1.38
C ARG A 118 -5.32 32.29 1.04
N CYS A 119 -4.24 31.78 1.63
CA CYS A 119 -2.87 32.27 1.34
C CYS A 119 -2.47 32.08 -0.14
N GLN A 120 -2.80 30.92 -0.75
CA GLN A 120 -2.55 30.69 -2.18
C GLN A 120 -3.33 31.69 -3.04
N ILE A 121 -4.62 31.86 -2.80
CA ILE A 121 -5.49 32.79 -3.53
C ILE A 121 -4.98 34.25 -3.41
N GLU A 122 -4.65 34.70 -2.19
CA GLU A 122 -4.06 36.04 -1.97
C GLU A 122 -2.80 36.23 -2.79
N ILE A 123 -1.87 35.27 -2.76
CA ILE A 123 -0.62 35.36 -3.50
C ILE A 123 -0.89 35.43 -5.01
N LEU A 124 -1.72 34.51 -5.54
CA LEU A 124 -2.01 34.45 -6.98
C LEU A 124 -2.69 35.73 -7.49
N ARG A 125 -3.58 36.33 -6.70
CA ARG A 125 -4.23 37.61 -7.04
C ARG A 125 -3.20 38.76 -7.10
N VAL A 126 -2.21 38.77 -6.19
CA VAL A 126 -1.17 39.81 -6.17
C VAL A 126 -0.18 39.60 -7.32
N VAL A 127 0.22 38.35 -7.60
CA VAL A 127 1.13 38.01 -8.70
C VAL A 127 0.50 38.27 -10.06
N ASN A 128 -0.81 38.08 -10.20
CA ASN A 128 -1.64 38.38 -11.36
C ASN A 128 -1.05 37.94 -12.72
N ARG A 129 -0.58 36.71 -12.83
CA ARG A 129 -0.06 36.12 -14.06
C ARG A 129 -1.19 35.42 -14.82
N PRO A 130 -1.41 35.73 -16.11
CA PRO A 130 -2.50 35.11 -16.90
C PRO A 130 -2.45 33.59 -16.94
N GLU A 131 -1.27 32.99 -16.99
CA GLU A 131 -1.05 31.56 -16.99
C GLU A 131 -1.51 30.87 -15.70
N LEU A 132 -1.72 31.61 -14.62
CA LEU A 132 -2.18 31.10 -13.32
C LEU A 132 -3.69 31.32 -13.06
N ALA A 133 -4.39 31.92 -14.00
CA ALA A 133 -5.81 32.29 -13.84
C ALA A 133 -6.71 31.06 -13.62
N ILE A 134 -6.46 29.96 -14.35
CA ILE A 134 -7.21 28.69 -14.18
C ILE A 134 -7.00 28.17 -12.76
N ARG A 135 -5.75 28.09 -12.31
CA ARG A 135 -5.42 27.63 -10.95
C ARG A 135 -6.06 28.50 -9.87
N LEU A 136 -6.14 29.81 -10.08
CA LEU A 136 -6.80 30.72 -9.15
C LEU A 136 -8.30 30.41 -9.06
N ALA A 137 -8.98 30.23 -10.19
CA ALA A 137 -10.39 29.90 -10.24
C ALA A 137 -10.69 28.54 -9.56
N GLU A 138 -9.85 27.55 -9.79
CA GLU A 138 -9.95 26.23 -9.11
C GLU A 138 -9.82 26.34 -7.58
N LEU A 139 -8.84 27.08 -7.10
CA LEU A 139 -8.63 27.29 -5.66
C LEU A 139 -9.79 28.07 -5.01
N GLU A 140 -10.35 29.06 -5.71
CA GLU A 140 -11.52 29.80 -5.25
C GLU A 140 -12.75 28.90 -5.14
N GLN A 141 -12.96 28.03 -6.12
CA GLN A 141 -14.03 27.05 -6.10
C GLN A 141 -13.85 26.04 -4.96
N GLN A 142 -12.64 25.49 -4.77
CA GLN A 142 -12.34 24.57 -3.69
C GLN A 142 -12.53 25.19 -2.30
N LEU A 143 -12.14 26.46 -2.14
CA LEU A 143 -12.37 27.20 -0.88
C LEU A 143 -13.85 27.39 -0.62
N LYS A 144 -14.64 27.72 -1.63
CA LYS A 144 -16.09 27.87 -1.53
C LYS A 144 -16.77 26.56 -1.12
N GLU A 145 -16.36 25.44 -1.72
CA GLU A 145 -16.86 24.11 -1.35
C GLU A 145 -16.50 23.75 0.09
N LEU A 146 -15.26 24.01 0.51
CA LEU A 146 -14.81 23.78 1.89
C LEU A 146 -15.65 24.60 2.89
N GLN A 147 -15.93 25.86 2.58
CA GLN A 147 -16.74 26.74 3.43
C GLN A 147 -18.22 26.34 3.49
N ALA A 148 -18.73 25.68 2.43
CA ALA A 148 -20.08 25.13 2.42
C ALA A 148 -20.18 23.78 3.16
N THR A 149 -19.04 23.13 3.43
CA THR A 149 -19.00 21.83 4.12
C THR A 149 -19.32 22.00 5.62
N PRO A 150 -20.20 21.16 6.19
CA PRO A 150 -20.51 21.21 7.62
C PRO A 150 -19.25 21.09 8.49
N PRO A 151 -19.10 21.91 9.55
CA PRO A 151 -17.91 21.90 10.41
C PRO A 151 -17.49 20.53 10.97
N PRO A 152 -18.42 19.61 11.35
CA PRO A 152 -18.04 18.27 11.79
C PRO A 152 -17.32 17.48 10.69
N LEU A 153 -17.69 17.63 9.42
CA LEU A 153 -17.06 16.93 8.30
C LEU A 153 -15.69 17.53 7.96
N ILE A 154 -15.50 18.84 8.10
CA ILE A 154 -14.16 19.47 8.01
C ILE A 154 -13.24 18.89 9.10
N ALA A 155 -13.73 18.73 10.32
CA ALA A 155 -12.97 18.10 11.40
C ALA A 155 -12.67 16.61 11.12
N VAL A 156 -13.59 15.88 10.48
CA VAL A 156 -13.36 14.50 10.03
C VAL A 156 -12.21 14.45 9.01
N THR A 157 -12.23 15.31 7.99
CA THR A 157 -11.16 15.42 6.97
C THR A 157 -9.79 15.74 7.62
N ASP A 158 -9.75 16.66 8.58
CA ASP A 158 -8.52 16.97 9.34
C ASP A 158 -8.03 15.77 10.16
N LEU A 159 -8.92 15.01 10.78
CA LEU A 159 -8.58 13.78 11.53
C LEU A 159 -8.07 12.66 10.62
N ILE A 160 -8.66 12.49 9.43
CA ILE A 160 -8.21 11.52 8.41
C ILE A 160 -6.78 11.85 7.99
N SER A 161 -6.49 13.10 7.66
CA SER A 161 -5.15 13.53 7.25
C SER A 161 -4.09 13.42 8.35
N GLN A 162 -4.51 13.41 9.63
CA GLN A 162 -3.65 13.12 10.77
C GLN A 162 -3.52 11.61 11.06
N GLY A 163 -4.18 10.74 10.29
CA GLY A 163 -4.22 9.30 10.51
C GLY A 163 -4.98 8.88 11.78
N LYS A 164 -5.81 9.76 12.35
CA LYS A 164 -6.62 9.50 13.56
C LYS A 164 -7.96 8.86 13.19
N LEU A 165 -7.90 7.75 12.45
CA LEU A 165 -9.06 7.14 11.77
C LEU A 165 -10.20 6.75 12.72
N VAL A 166 -9.90 6.19 13.90
CA VAL A 166 -10.94 5.81 14.88
C VAL A 166 -11.73 7.02 15.41
N LYS A 167 -11.04 8.15 15.62
CA LYS A 167 -11.71 9.40 16.05
C LYS A 167 -12.51 10.00 14.91
N ALA A 168 -11.98 9.96 13.68
CA ALA A 168 -12.68 10.42 12.49
C ALA A 168 -13.96 9.60 12.25
N GLU A 169 -13.88 8.28 12.34
CA GLU A 169 -15.02 7.38 12.21
C GLU A 169 -16.14 7.69 13.22
N LYS A 170 -15.78 7.80 14.50
CA LYS A 170 -16.75 8.12 15.56
C LYS A 170 -17.48 9.45 15.30
N LEU A 171 -16.73 10.48 14.90
CA LEU A 171 -17.28 11.79 14.60
C LEU A 171 -18.17 11.75 13.34
N CYS A 172 -17.72 11.08 12.29
CA CYS A 172 -18.46 10.94 11.03
C CYS A 172 -19.76 10.14 11.23
N LYS A 173 -19.72 9.01 11.95
CA LYS A 173 -20.92 8.22 12.30
C LYS A 173 -21.93 9.05 13.10
N ALA A 174 -21.47 9.84 14.09
CA ALA A 174 -22.36 10.71 14.86
C ALA A 174 -23.04 11.78 14.00
N PHE A 175 -22.36 12.29 12.97
CA PHE A 175 -22.95 13.20 11.98
C PHE A 175 -23.95 12.48 11.07
N MET A 176 -23.59 11.29 10.55
CA MET A 176 -24.42 10.50 9.65
C MET A 176 -25.71 10.00 10.30
N LEU A 177 -25.73 9.71 11.61
CA LEU A 177 -26.95 9.38 12.34
C LEU A 177 -28.02 10.48 12.24
N LYS A 178 -27.61 11.73 12.13
CA LYS A 178 -28.52 12.89 11.98
C LYS A 178 -28.78 13.27 10.52
N ASN A 179 -27.89 12.86 9.61
CA ASN A 179 -27.90 13.24 8.21
C ASN A 179 -27.62 12.00 7.31
N PRO A 180 -28.49 10.97 7.31
CA PRO A 180 -28.20 9.65 6.74
C PRO A 180 -27.97 9.66 5.21
N LYS A 181 -28.43 10.68 4.50
CA LYS A 181 -28.26 10.81 3.04
C LYS A 181 -27.24 11.89 2.64
N HIS A 182 -26.39 12.32 3.56
CA HIS A 182 -25.41 13.37 3.27
C HIS A 182 -24.24 12.80 2.49
N ILE A 183 -24.13 13.14 1.21
CA ILE A 183 -23.15 12.57 0.25
C ILE A 183 -21.71 12.70 0.75
N GLU A 184 -21.28 13.89 1.18
CA GLU A 184 -19.91 14.10 1.66
C GLU A 184 -19.64 13.28 2.95
N GLY A 185 -20.64 13.13 3.81
CA GLY A 185 -20.52 12.27 4.99
C GLY A 185 -20.34 10.79 4.62
N MET A 186 -21.09 10.29 3.62
CA MET A 186 -20.93 8.94 3.08
C MET A 186 -19.54 8.74 2.48
N ARG A 187 -19.07 9.69 1.68
CA ARG A 187 -17.73 9.66 1.06
C ARG A 187 -16.62 9.58 2.11
N LEU A 188 -16.65 10.45 3.12
CA LEU A 188 -15.65 10.47 4.19
C LEU A 188 -15.70 9.20 5.04
N LEU A 189 -16.90 8.67 5.33
CA LEU A 189 -17.02 7.41 6.06
C LEU A 189 -16.50 6.23 5.25
N ALA A 190 -16.72 6.24 3.94
CA ALA A 190 -16.18 5.24 3.02
C ALA A 190 -14.65 5.35 2.89
N ASP A 191 -14.06 6.56 2.80
CA ASP A 191 -12.60 6.75 2.80
C ASP A 191 -11.97 6.18 4.10
N ILE A 192 -12.60 6.44 5.25
CA ILE A 192 -12.19 5.83 6.52
C ILE A 192 -12.26 4.30 6.43
N GLY A 193 -13.34 3.75 5.87
CA GLY A 193 -13.54 2.31 5.66
C GLY A 193 -12.43 1.71 4.79
N MET A 194 -12.13 2.33 3.66
CA MET A 194 -11.06 1.92 2.75
C MET A 194 -9.68 1.91 3.43
N ARG A 195 -9.37 2.93 4.23
CA ARG A 195 -8.10 3.04 4.98
C ARG A 195 -8.01 2.02 6.13
N LEU A 196 -9.12 1.56 6.63
CA LEU A 196 -9.23 0.53 7.67
C LEU A 196 -9.40 -0.88 7.09
N GLY A 197 -9.42 -1.03 5.75
CA GLY A 197 -9.52 -2.30 5.04
C GLY A 197 -10.94 -2.91 5.03
N VAL A 198 -11.99 -2.13 5.33
CA VAL A 198 -13.39 -2.58 5.29
C VAL A 198 -14.01 -2.11 3.99
N LEU A 199 -13.73 -2.87 2.95
CA LEU A 199 -14.06 -2.47 1.59
C LEU A 199 -15.56 -2.63 1.28
N ASP A 200 -16.23 -3.65 1.85
CA ASP A 200 -17.66 -3.90 1.60
C ASP A 200 -18.54 -2.76 2.13
N ASP A 201 -18.27 -2.29 3.38
CA ASP A 201 -19.00 -1.17 3.95
C ASP A 201 -18.73 0.11 3.16
N ALA A 202 -17.49 0.31 2.68
CA ALA A 202 -17.13 1.45 1.86
C ALA A 202 -17.82 1.42 0.50
N GLU A 203 -17.89 0.24 -0.14
CA GLU A 203 -18.62 0.03 -1.39
C GLU A 203 -20.10 0.39 -1.22
N PHE A 204 -20.77 -0.19 -0.23
CA PHE A 204 -22.19 0.08 0.06
C PHE A 204 -22.49 1.57 0.25
N LEU A 205 -21.62 2.27 1.00
CA LEU A 205 -21.77 3.70 1.23
C LEU A 205 -21.61 4.53 -0.05
N LEU A 206 -20.66 4.15 -0.91
CA LEU A 206 -20.38 4.88 -2.16
C LEU A 206 -21.38 4.55 -3.25
N GLU A 207 -21.86 3.32 -3.33
CA GLU A 207 -22.98 2.93 -4.18
C GLU A 207 -24.21 3.78 -3.84
N SER A 208 -24.60 3.81 -2.56
CA SER A 208 -25.70 4.66 -2.08
C SER A 208 -25.47 6.15 -2.36
N ALA A 209 -24.23 6.64 -2.20
CA ALA A 209 -23.91 8.03 -2.48
C ALA A 209 -24.10 8.39 -3.98
N VAL A 210 -23.71 7.47 -4.87
CA VAL A 210 -23.88 7.65 -6.33
C VAL A 210 -25.36 7.51 -6.72
N GLU A 211 -26.13 6.63 -6.07
CA GLU A 211 -27.59 6.54 -6.29
C GLU A 211 -28.32 7.80 -5.83
N PHE A 212 -27.99 8.35 -4.67
CA PHE A 212 -28.63 9.58 -4.16
C PHE A 212 -28.20 10.84 -4.92
N SER A 213 -27.01 10.82 -5.52
CA SER A 213 -26.47 11.94 -6.28
C SER A 213 -25.71 11.46 -7.52
N PRO A 214 -26.41 11.06 -8.61
CA PRO A 214 -25.78 10.54 -9.82
C PRO A 214 -24.83 11.54 -10.51
N GLN A 215 -24.98 12.82 -10.24
CA GLN A 215 -24.14 13.90 -10.77
C GLN A 215 -22.88 14.16 -9.94
N SER A 216 -22.73 13.52 -8.79
CA SER A 216 -21.56 13.72 -7.93
C SER A 216 -20.34 12.99 -8.51
N THR A 217 -19.52 13.71 -9.25
CA THR A 217 -18.26 13.18 -9.83
C THR A 217 -17.30 12.70 -8.74
N LYS A 218 -17.22 13.42 -7.60
CA LYS A 218 -16.38 13.01 -6.44
C LYS A 218 -16.83 11.66 -5.88
N ALA A 219 -18.14 11.47 -5.64
CA ALA A 219 -18.65 10.20 -5.14
C ALA A 219 -18.39 9.05 -6.13
N ARG A 220 -18.55 9.32 -7.42
CA ARG A 220 -18.29 8.32 -8.46
C ARG A 220 -16.82 7.95 -8.58
N ILE A 221 -15.91 8.91 -8.48
CA ILE A 221 -14.45 8.64 -8.45
C ILE A 221 -14.09 7.80 -7.23
N ASP A 222 -14.60 8.12 -6.04
CA ASP A 222 -14.35 7.33 -4.83
C ASP A 222 -14.95 5.91 -4.95
N TYR A 223 -16.12 5.78 -5.60
CA TYR A 223 -16.72 4.48 -5.87
C TYR A 223 -15.88 3.63 -6.83
N ILE A 224 -15.33 4.22 -7.89
CA ILE A 224 -14.37 3.56 -8.77
C ILE A 224 -13.15 3.08 -7.98
N GLN A 225 -12.64 3.88 -7.04
CA GLN A 225 -11.48 3.51 -6.24
C GLN A 225 -11.75 2.30 -5.32
N VAL A 226 -12.90 2.22 -4.65
CA VAL A 226 -13.22 1.06 -3.81
C VAL A 226 -13.46 -0.19 -4.65
N LEU A 227 -14.15 -0.08 -5.79
CA LEU A 227 -14.33 -1.18 -6.73
C LEU A 227 -12.98 -1.71 -7.24
N ARG A 228 -12.03 -0.81 -7.55
CA ARG A 228 -10.65 -1.18 -7.93
C ARG A 228 -9.92 -1.91 -6.80
N LYS A 229 -10.06 -1.43 -5.55
CA LYS A 229 -9.46 -2.10 -4.37
C LYS A 229 -10.04 -3.49 -4.14
N GLN A 230 -11.30 -3.70 -4.47
CA GLN A 230 -11.94 -5.02 -4.46
C GLN A 230 -11.73 -5.82 -5.75
N GLN A 231 -10.94 -5.27 -6.68
CA GLN A 231 -10.64 -5.87 -7.99
C GLN A 231 -11.88 -6.10 -8.88
N LYS A 232 -12.98 -5.42 -8.61
CA LYS A 232 -14.20 -5.40 -9.44
C LYS A 232 -13.98 -4.48 -10.66
N TYR A 233 -13.00 -4.79 -11.49
CA TYR A 233 -12.51 -3.92 -12.54
C TYR A 233 -13.54 -3.59 -13.61
N GLN A 234 -14.42 -4.54 -13.96
CA GLN A 234 -15.49 -4.29 -14.95
C GLN A 234 -16.52 -3.28 -14.44
N ALA A 235 -16.89 -3.37 -13.16
CA ALA A 235 -17.79 -2.41 -12.53
C ALA A 235 -17.11 -1.03 -12.43
N ALA A 236 -15.84 -0.98 -12.03
CA ALA A 236 -15.07 0.27 -12.00
C ALA A 236 -15.00 0.93 -13.38
N LEU A 237 -14.73 0.15 -14.43
CA LEU A 237 -14.71 0.62 -15.82
C LEU A 237 -16.06 1.16 -16.28
N ALA A 238 -17.17 0.49 -15.89
CA ALA A 238 -18.51 0.97 -16.22
C ALA A 238 -18.77 2.36 -15.63
N HIS A 239 -18.37 2.61 -14.37
CA HIS A 239 -18.50 3.92 -13.75
C HIS A 239 -17.53 4.96 -14.33
N ALA A 240 -16.33 4.55 -14.76
CA ALA A 240 -15.38 5.43 -15.44
C ALA A 240 -15.91 5.88 -16.81
N LYS A 241 -16.62 5.00 -17.54
CA LYS A 241 -17.32 5.36 -18.80
C LYS A 241 -18.36 6.46 -18.58
N ILE A 242 -19.12 6.40 -17.50
CA ILE A 242 -20.09 7.45 -17.17
C ILE A 242 -19.40 8.80 -16.95
N LEU A 243 -18.21 8.82 -16.31
CA LEU A 243 -17.46 10.07 -16.13
C LEU A 243 -17.00 10.68 -17.46
N ILE A 244 -16.43 9.86 -18.33
CA ILE A 244 -15.94 10.36 -19.64
C ILE A 244 -17.09 10.77 -20.57
N GLU A 245 -18.27 10.15 -20.47
CA GLU A 245 -19.48 10.57 -21.19
C GLU A 245 -20.03 11.92 -20.71
N GLN A 246 -19.84 12.27 -19.42
CA GLN A 246 -20.24 13.56 -18.86
C GLN A 246 -19.35 14.71 -19.35
N ASP A 247 -18.06 14.49 -19.47
CA ASP A 247 -17.07 15.48 -19.91
C ASP A 247 -15.89 14.77 -20.61
N PRO A 248 -16.02 14.52 -21.94
CA PRO A 248 -15.03 13.77 -22.71
C PRO A 248 -13.65 14.43 -22.77
N ASP A 249 -13.59 15.75 -22.67
CA ASP A 249 -12.35 16.52 -22.78
C ASP A 249 -11.65 16.71 -21.44
N ASN A 250 -12.22 16.20 -20.36
CA ASN A 250 -11.65 16.33 -19.03
C ASN A 250 -10.47 15.36 -18.82
N PRO A 251 -9.22 15.85 -18.69
CA PRO A 251 -8.04 14.99 -18.58
C PRO A 251 -8.08 14.08 -17.36
N GLN A 252 -8.73 14.50 -16.26
CA GLN A 252 -8.87 13.68 -15.05
C GLN A 252 -9.80 12.48 -15.33
N PHE A 253 -10.91 12.69 -16.04
CA PHE A 253 -11.85 11.61 -16.37
C PHE A 253 -11.24 10.66 -17.40
N GLN A 254 -10.53 11.20 -18.39
CA GLN A 254 -9.75 10.39 -19.34
C GLN A 254 -8.70 9.54 -18.61
N SER A 255 -7.97 10.11 -17.66
CA SER A 255 -6.98 9.38 -16.86
C SER A 255 -7.61 8.25 -16.03
N VAL A 256 -8.74 8.51 -15.36
CA VAL A 256 -9.48 7.47 -14.62
C VAL A 256 -9.92 6.37 -15.58
N PHE A 257 -10.53 6.72 -16.72
CA PHE A 257 -10.99 5.74 -17.72
C PHE A 257 -9.84 4.90 -18.29
N ALA A 258 -8.70 5.52 -18.62
CA ALA A 258 -7.52 4.81 -19.11
C ALA A 258 -6.97 3.83 -18.07
N VAL A 259 -6.90 4.24 -16.79
CA VAL A 259 -6.44 3.37 -15.70
C VAL A 259 -7.40 2.20 -15.52
N GLU A 260 -8.73 2.40 -15.53
CA GLU A 260 -9.69 1.30 -15.37
C GLU A 260 -9.71 0.38 -16.60
N SER A 261 -9.53 0.90 -17.81
CA SER A 261 -9.33 0.10 -19.02
C SER A 261 -8.12 -0.80 -18.90
N MET A 262 -6.98 -0.26 -18.45
CA MET A 262 -5.77 -1.03 -18.20
C MET A 262 -6.00 -2.11 -17.11
N GLN A 263 -6.70 -1.77 -16.02
CA GLN A 263 -7.01 -2.73 -14.95
C GLN A 263 -7.99 -3.83 -15.38
N SER A 264 -8.88 -3.54 -16.33
CA SER A 264 -9.79 -4.54 -16.90
C SER A 264 -9.14 -5.42 -17.98
N GLY A 265 -7.88 -5.10 -18.37
CA GLY A 265 -7.13 -5.83 -19.41
C GLY A 265 -7.24 -5.23 -20.82
N ASP A 266 -8.03 -4.17 -20.98
CA ASP A 266 -8.15 -3.45 -22.27
C ASP A 266 -7.01 -2.43 -22.43
N TYR A 267 -5.82 -2.94 -22.72
CA TYR A 267 -4.60 -2.13 -22.87
C TYR A 267 -4.63 -1.25 -24.14
N GLU A 268 -5.36 -1.66 -25.17
CA GLU A 268 -5.47 -0.89 -26.40
C GLU A 268 -6.22 0.41 -26.16
N THR A 269 -7.40 0.32 -25.56
CA THR A 269 -8.18 1.50 -25.16
C THR A 269 -7.43 2.38 -24.15
N ALA A 270 -6.74 1.76 -23.18
CA ALA A 270 -5.94 2.50 -22.20
C ALA A 270 -4.83 3.32 -22.86
N LEU A 271 -4.05 2.72 -23.77
CA LEU A 271 -2.97 3.40 -24.49
C LEU A 271 -3.48 4.50 -25.39
N ALA A 272 -4.55 4.26 -26.15
CA ALA A 272 -5.17 5.28 -26.99
C ALA A 272 -5.63 6.49 -26.16
N THR A 273 -6.21 6.25 -25.00
CA THR A 273 -6.68 7.32 -24.10
C THR A 273 -5.48 8.07 -23.47
N PHE A 274 -4.42 7.39 -23.04
CA PHE A 274 -3.20 8.07 -22.57
C PHE A 274 -2.55 8.90 -23.68
N ASP A 275 -2.54 8.41 -24.92
CA ASP A 275 -2.03 9.15 -26.08
C ASP A 275 -2.87 10.42 -26.33
N SER A 276 -4.21 10.36 -26.25
CA SER A 276 -5.07 11.54 -26.34
C SER A 276 -4.81 12.59 -25.25
N ILE A 277 -4.57 12.15 -24.00
CA ILE A 277 -4.16 13.08 -22.91
C ILE A 277 -2.84 13.75 -23.27
N LEU A 278 -1.88 13.00 -23.82
CA LEU A 278 -0.56 13.50 -24.18
C LEU A 278 -0.56 14.40 -25.42
N GLU A 279 -1.61 14.37 -26.25
CA GLU A 279 -1.82 15.37 -27.31
C GLU A 279 -2.13 16.75 -26.73
N ILE A 280 -2.89 16.80 -25.62
CA ILE A 280 -3.26 18.04 -24.92
C ILE A 280 -2.15 18.48 -23.96
N LEU A 281 -1.53 17.53 -23.27
CA LEU A 281 -0.47 17.71 -22.26
C LEU A 281 0.76 16.90 -22.64
N PRO A 282 1.57 17.32 -23.63
CA PRO A 282 2.53 16.45 -24.33
C PRO A 282 3.61 15.80 -23.51
N GLU A 283 3.87 16.25 -22.30
CA GLU A 283 4.93 15.70 -21.45
C GLU A 283 4.49 15.61 -19.98
N GLU A 284 3.20 15.29 -19.77
CA GLU A 284 2.67 15.11 -18.42
C GLU A 284 3.29 13.84 -17.78
N PRO A 285 4.08 13.98 -16.68
CA PRO A 285 4.93 12.87 -16.20
C PRO A 285 4.13 11.68 -15.65
N VAL A 286 2.99 11.90 -15.02
CA VAL A 286 2.17 10.84 -14.45
C VAL A 286 1.50 10.02 -15.55
N THR A 287 0.97 10.69 -16.60
CA THR A 287 0.39 10.02 -17.78
C THR A 287 1.45 9.21 -18.53
N LEU A 288 2.66 9.78 -18.74
CA LEU A 288 3.76 9.06 -19.36
C LEU A 288 4.17 7.82 -18.54
N THR A 289 4.20 7.90 -17.22
CA THR A 289 4.51 6.78 -16.35
C THR A 289 3.43 5.70 -16.42
N SER A 290 2.15 6.08 -16.39
CA SER A 290 1.02 5.16 -16.51
C SER A 290 0.99 4.46 -17.88
N ARG A 291 1.26 5.22 -18.96
CA ARG A 291 1.44 4.68 -20.33
C ARG A 291 2.58 3.66 -20.37
N GLY A 292 3.72 3.98 -19.77
CA GLY A 292 4.85 3.06 -19.64
C GLY A 292 4.49 1.77 -18.90
N ASN A 293 3.71 1.85 -17.82
CA ASN A 293 3.20 0.70 -17.08
C ASN A 293 2.29 -0.20 -17.94
N ALA A 294 1.40 0.40 -18.75
CA ALA A 294 0.55 -0.34 -19.69
C ALA A 294 1.37 -1.06 -20.76
N LEU A 295 2.33 -0.36 -21.38
CA LEU A 295 3.26 -0.91 -22.40
C LEU A 295 4.11 -2.05 -21.85
N LYS A 296 4.64 -1.88 -20.62
CA LYS A 296 5.38 -2.93 -19.91
C LYS A 296 4.55 -4.20 -19.79
N THR A 297 3.29 -4.07 -19.36
CA THR A 297 2.41 -5.22 -19.17
C THR A 297 2.10 -5.95 -20.48
N GLN A 298 2.02 -5.22 -21.59
CA GLN A 298 1.93 -5.79 -22.95
C GLN A 298 3.25 -6.38 -23.48
N GLY A 299 4.36 -6.26 -22.75
CA GLY A 299 5.67 -6.69 -23.24
C GLY A 299 6.36 -5.73 -24.22
N LYS A 300 5.79 -4.55 -24.49
CA LYS A 300 6.35 -3.50 -25.36
C LYS A 300 7.43 -2.70 -24.62
N LYS A 301 8.55 -3.34 -24.38
CA LYS A 301 9.56 -2.89 -23.43
C LYS A 301 10.24 -1.59 -23.84
N ASP A 302 10.65 -1.47 -25.11
CA ASP A 302 11.38 -0.29 -25.60
C ASP A 302 10.50 0.97 -25.56
N GLU A 303 9.22 0.84 -25.90
CA GLU A 303 8.25 1.93 -25.81
C GLU A 303 7.96 2.32 -24.36
N ALA A 304 7.95 1.35 -23.43
CA ALA A 304 7.83 1.62 -21.99
C ALA A 304 9.01 2.42 -21.47
N ILE A 305 10.25 2.02 -21.83
CA ILE A 305 11.49 2.74 -21.48
C ILE A 305 11.46 4.17 -22.01
N ASP A 306 11.04 4.39 -23.27
CA ASP A 306 10.91 5.73 -23.84
C ASP A 306 9.93 6.58 -23.04
N SER A 307 8.76 6.04 -22.69
CA SER A 307 7.74 6.74 -21.92
C SER A 307 8.26 7.17 -20.54
N TYR A 308 8.95 6.30 -19.82
CA TYR A 308 9.55 6.65 -18.52
C TYR A 308 10.69 7.68 -18.67
N ARG A 309 11.55 7.56 -19.69
CA ARG A 309 12.62 8.52 -19.96
C ARG A 309 12.09 9.90 -20.31
N ARG A 310 10.99 9.99 -21.05
CA ARG A 310 10.31 11.26 -21.33
C ARG A 310 9.76 11.90 -20.06
N ALA A 311 9.12 11.11 -19.18
CA ALA A 311 8.66 11.60 -17.87
C ALA A 311 9.81 12.17 -17.02
N ILE A 312 10.92 11.45 -16.94
CA ILE A 312 12.14 11.86 -16.22
C ILE A 312 12.74 13.15 -16.82
N LYS A 313 12.85 13.21 -18.15
CA LYS A 313 13.39 14.37 -18.85
C LYS A 313 12.59 15.63 -18.55
N LYS A 314 11.26 15.53 -18.53
CA LYS A 314 10.37 16.65 -18.22
C LYS A 314 10.41 17.06 -16.77
N TYR A 315 10.38 16.10 -15.86
CA TYR A 315 10.37 16.34 -14.42
C TYR A 315 11.38 15.42 -13.72
N PRO A 316 12.65 15.81 -13.62
CA PRO A 316 13.71 14.99 -13.02
C PRO A 316 13.46 14.58 -11.56
N ALA A 317 12.57 15.29 -10.85
CA ALA A 317 12.15 14.96 -9.49
C ALA A 317 11.07 13.82 -9.42
N HIS A 318 10.62 13.29 -10.57
CA HIS A 318 9.60 12.24 -10.65
C HIS A 318 10.19 10.86 -10.36
N GLY A 319 10.40 10.55 -9.07
CA GLY A 319 11.05 9.32 -8.61
C GLY A 319 10.37 8.02 -9.08
N GLU A 320 9.04 8.03 -9.26
CA GLU A 320 8.29 6.85 -9.70
C GLU A 320 8.72 6.34 -11.08
N ALA A 321 9.04 7.23 -12.01
CA ALA A 321 9.49 6.84 -13.34
C ALA A 321 10.86 6.14 -13.29
N TYR A 322 11.80 6.60 -12.44
CA TYR A 322 13.06 5.88 -12.22
C TYR A 322 12.85 4.50 -11.59
N TYR A 323 11.96 4.42 -10.60
CA TYR A 323 11.64 3.13 -10.00
C TYR A 323 10.96 2.17 -10.98
N SER A 324 10.10 2.69 -11.86
CA SER A 324 9.47 1.90 -12.93
C SER A 324 10.50 1.33 -13.90
N LEU A 325 11.54 2.12 -14.28
CA LEU A 325 12.69 1.63 -15.02
C LEU A 325 13.47 0.55 -14.25
N ALA A 326 13.76 0.77 -12.97
CA ALA A 326 14.45 -0.19 -12.12
C ALA A 326 13.71 -1.53 -11.99
N ASN A 327 12.38 -1.52 -12.07
CA ASN A 327 11.54 -2.72 -12.05
C ASN A 327 11.48 -3.46 -13.39
N LEU A 328 12.08 -2.92 -14.47
CA LEU A 328 12.33 -3.67 -15.69
C LEU A 328 13.58 -4.53 -15.50
N LYS A 329 13.40 -5.83 -15.25
CA LYS A 329 14.46 -6.76 -14.79
C LYS A 329 15.68 -6.85 -15.71
N LEU A 330 15.50 -6.57 -17.01
CA LEU A 330 16.56 -6.59 -18.03
C LEU A 330 17.04 -5.17 -18.40
N PHE A 331 16.62 -4.14 -17.67
CA PHE A 331 17.06 -2.76 -17.85
C PHE A 331 18.24 -2.47 -16.93
N SER A 332 19.28 -1.82 -17.45
CA SER A 332 20.39 -1.30 -16.67
C SER A 332 20.52 0.21 -16.91
N PHE A 333 20.70 0.96 -15.84
CA PHE A 333 20.90 2.40 -15.92
C PHE A 333 22.27 2.75 -16.49
N THR A 334 22.32 3.81 -17.27
CA THR A 334 23.58 4.43 -17.70
C THR A 334 24.17 5.28 -16.56
N ASP A 335 25.50 5.54 -16.59
CA ASP A 335 26.18 6.41 -15.62
C ASP A 335 25.53 7.81 -15.53
N LYS A 336 25.03 8.33 -16.67
CA LYS A 336 24.32 9.61 -16.72
C LYS A 336 23.00 9.60 -15.99
N GLU A 337 22.26 8.50 -16.11
CA GLU A 337 20.98 8.33 -15.41
C GLU A 337 21.19 8.16 -13.89
N ILE A 338 22.24 7.44 -13.51
CA ILE A 338 22.64 7.30 -12.09
C ILE A 338 23.02 8.66 -11.50
N ALA A 339 23.89 9.42 -12.17
CA ALA A 339 24.27 10.76 -11.74
C ALA A 339 23.06 11.72 -11.67
N ALA A 340 22.09 11.59 -12.59
CA ALA A 340 20.85 12.34 -12.55
C ALA A 340 20.00 12.01 -11.31
N MET A 341 19.85 10.71 -10.96
CA MET A 341 19.18 10.31 -9.72
C MET A 341 19.88 10.84 -8.47
N GLU A 342 21.21 10.72 -8.39
CA GLU A 342 22.00 11.24 -7.26
C GLU A 342 21.83 12.75 -7.09
N SER A 343 21.76 13.50 -8.18
CA SER A 343 21.53 14.95 -8.12
C SER A 343 20.20 15.35 -7.49
N GLN A 344 19.22 14.43 -7.45
CA GLN A 344 17.90 14.65 -6.84
C GLN A 344 17.89 14.41 -5.32
N GLU A 345 18.93 13.84 -4.72
CA GLU A 345 18.95 13.50 -3.29
C GLU A 345 18.62 14.68 -2.37
N ASN A 346 19.15 15.85 -2.68
CA ASN A 346 18.94 17.08 -1.91
C ASN A 346 17.92 18.04 -2.54
N ASN A 347 17.26 17.64 -3.62
CA ASN A 347 16.27 18.47 -4.29
C ASN A 347 15.01 18.62 -3.41
N PRO A 348 14.65 19.84 -2.95
CA PRO A 348 13.47 20.06 -2.11
C PRO A 348 12.14 19.78 -2.84
N SER A 349 12.14 19.78 -4.18
CA SER A 349 10.95 19.48 -5.00
C SER A 349 10.63 17.98 -5.05
N VAL A 350 11.56 17.11 -4.67
CA VAL A 350 11.28 15.67 -4.58
C VAL A 350 10.40 15.39 -3.38
N SER A 351 9.24 14.78 -3.63
CA SER A 351 8.33 14.36 -2.58
C SER A 351 8.96 13.28 -1.70
N TYR A 352 8.36 13.01 -0.55
CA TYR A 352 8.79 11.91 0.32
C TYR A 352 8.82 10.57 -0.45
N MET A 353 7.70 10.20 -1.11
CA MET A 353 7.67 8.97 -1.89
C MET A 353 8.61 9.00 -3.09
N GLY A 354 8.79 10.18 -3.72
CA GLY A 354 9.78 10.37 -4.78
C GLY A 354 11.19 9.99 -4.33
N ARG A 355 11.58 10.32 -3.09
CA ARG A 355 12.88 9.92 -2.51
C ARG A 355 12.96 8.42 -2.26
N VAL A 356 11.90 7.81 -1.73
CA VAL A 356 11.83 6.37 -1.54
C VAL A 356 12.01 5.64 -2.88
N TYR A 357 11.31 6.09 -3.91
CA TYR A 357 11.46 5.53 -5.26
C TYR A 357 12.89 5.66 -5.81
N LEU A 358 13.52 6.83 -5.63
CA LEU A 358 14.91 7.06 -6.03
C LEU A 358 15.89 6.15 -5.28
N ASP A 359 15.69 5.96 -3.97
CA ASP A 359 16.54 5.09 -3.17
C ASP A 359 16.49 3.65 -3.65
N PHE A 360 15.29 3.11 -3.92
CA PHE A 360 15.18 1.76 -4.47
C PHE A 360 15.73 1.65 -5.91
N ALA A 361 15.58 2.69 -6.74
CA ALA A 361 16.14 2.72 -8.08
C ALA A 361 17.68 2.77 -8.08
N LEU A 362 18.27 3.61 -7.21
CA LEU A 362 19.72 3.67 -7.01
C LEU A 362 20.27 2.37 -6.41
N GLY A 363 19.55 1.76 -5.45
CA GLY A 363 19.90 0.45 -4.91
C GLY A 363 20.03 -0.59 -6.02
N LYS A 364 19.04 -0.67 -6.93
CA LYS A 364 19.07 -1.58 -8.10
C LYS A 364 20.19 -1.21 -9.08
N ALA A 365 20.39 0.07 -9.38
CA ALA A 365 21.44 0.50 -10.29
C ALA A 365 22.85 0.08 -9.81
N TYR A 366 23.14 0.30 -8.52
CA TYR A 366 24.42 -0.11 -7.95
C TYR A 366 24.56 -1.62 -7.77
N GLU A 367 23.48 -2.35 -7.53
CA GLU A 367 23.47 -3.82 -7.56
C GLU A 367 23.87 -4.35 -8.94
N ASP A 368 23.32 -3.78 -10.02
CA ASP A 368 23.66 -4.16 -11.40
C ASP A 368 25.12 -3.87 -11.78
N MET A 369 25.71 -2.83 -11.17
CA MET A 369 27.14 -2.52 -11.30
C MET A 369 28.04 -3.40 -10.43
N GLY A 370 27.49 -4.29 -9.59
CA GLY A 370 28.24 -5.11 -8.64
C GLY A 370 28.77 -4.34 -7.42
N ASN A 371 28.32 -3.11 -7.19
CA ASN A 371 28.67 -2.33 -6.00
C ASN A 371 27.65 -2.59 -4.89
N PHE A 372 27.76 -3.77 -4.27
CA PHE A 372 26.78 -4.27 -3.32
C PHE A 372 26.71 -3.47 -2.01
N GLU A 373 27.82 -2.88 -1.56
CA GLU A 373 27.85 -2.03 -0.37
C GLU A 373 27.00 -0.77 -0.58
N LYS A 374 27.22 -0.07 -1.69
CA LYS A 374 26.45 1.14 -2.02
C LYS A 374 24.99 0.81 -2.32
N ALA A 375 24.73 -0.31 -3.00
CA ALA A 375 23.39 -0.82 -3.25
C ALA A 375 22.63 -1.06 -1.95
N PHE A 376 23.26 -1.74 -0.98
CA PHE A 376 22.66 -1.99 0.33
C PHE A 376 22.35 -0.68 1.07
N SER A 377 23.27 0.28 1.06
CA SER A 377 23.05 1.58 1.71
C SER A 377 21.81 2.31 1.17
N TYR A 378 21.56 2.28 -0.14
CA TYR A 378 20.37 2.85 -0.75
C TYR A 378 19.10 2.06 -0.40
N TYR A 379 19.12 0.73 -0.48
CA TYR A 379 17.98 -0.09 -0.04
C TYR A 379 17.64 0.14 1.44
N GLU A 380 18.63 0.18 2.33
CA GLU A 380 18.42 0.45 3.76
C GLU A 380 17.82 1.85 3.99
N ARG A 381 18.26 2.87 3.25
CA ARG A 381 17.74 4.23 3.34
C ARG A 381 16.28 4.32 2.91
N GLY A 382 15.93 3.71 1.78
CA GLY A 382 14.55 3.63 1.27
C GLY A 382 13.64 2.88 2.24
N ASN A 383 14.09 1.73 2.74
CA ASN A 383 13.37 0.92 3.72
C ASN A 383 13.19 1.65 5.05
N SER A 384 14.24 2.28 5.58
CA SER A 384 14.16 3.07 6.82
C SER A 384 13.17 4.22 6.70
N SER A 385 13.14 4.88 5.53
CA SER A 385 12.15 5.91 5.23
C SER A 385 10.73 5.34 5.30
N LYS A 386 10.43 4.25 4.60
CA LYS A 386 9.11 3.58 4.63
C LYS A 386 8.73 3.14 6.03
N ARG A 387 9.64 2.49 6.75
CA ARG A 387 9.42 2.01 8.12
C ARG A 387 9.07 3.14 9.08
N SER A 388 9.70 4.31 8.93
CA SER A 388 9.44 5.48 9.78
C SER A 388 7.98 5.98 9.71
N GLN A 389 7.26 5.68 8.63
CA GLN A 389 5.86 6.03 8.43
C GLN A 389 4.90 4.88 8.80
N SER A 390 5.44 3.69 8.99
CA SER A 390 4.66 2.52 9.35
C SER A 390 4.37 2.48 10.85
N ARG A 391 3.16 2.01 11.21
CA ARG A 391 2.78 1.65 12.58
C ARG A 391 3.01 0.17 12.88
N TYR A 392 3.63 -0.53 11.94
CA TYR A 392 3.92 -1.95 12.06
C TYR A 392 4.78 -2.25 13.29
N LYS A 393 4.38 -3.27 14.03
CA LYS A 393 5.13 -3.86 15.14
C LYS A 393 5.11 -5.36 14.98
N SER A 394 6.28 -5.99 15.01
CA SER A 394 6.39 -7.45 14.88
C SER A 394 5.62 -8.17 15.98
N GLU A 395 5.66 -7.63 17.21
CA GLU A 395 5.03 -8.21 18.39
C GLU A 395 3.50 -8.34 18.24
N ASP A 396 2.85 -7.39 17.55
CA ASP A 396 1.40 -7.43 17.32
C ASP A 396 1.03 -8.61 16.41
N LEU A 397 1.83 -8.88 15.35
CA LEU A 397 1.62 -10.03 14.46
C LEU A 397 2.02 -11.35 15.10
N THR A 398 3.13 -11.41 15.84
CA THR A 398 3.50 -12.60 16.62
C THR A 398 2.35 -13.00 17.54
N THR A 399 1.73 -12.03 18.24
CA THR A 399 0.57 -12.27 19.10
C THR A 399 -0.63 -12.80 18.30
N GLU A 400 -0.89 -12.24 17.11
CA GLU A 400 -1.95 -12.73 16.24
C GLU A 400 -1.73 -14.17 15.78
N PHE A 401 -0.49 -14.54 15.43
CA PHE A 401 -0.18 -15.90 14.98
C PHE A 401 -0.32 -16.91 16.12
N HIS A 402 0.08 -16.55 17.32
CA HIS A 402 -0.16 -17.39 18.50
C HIS A 402 -1.66 -17.55 18.76
N ALA A 403 -2.45 -16.49 18.65
CA ALA A 403 -3.89 -16.57 18.83
C ALA A 403 -4.56 -17.48 17.77
N GLN A 404 -4.06 -17.51 16.53
CA GLN A 404 -4.51 -18.50 15.53
C GLN A 404 -4.24 -19.93 16.00
N ALA A 405 -3.02 -20.20 16.49
CA ALA A 405 -2.64 -21.51 16.98
C ALA A 405 -3.45 -21.94 18.23
N ASP A 406 -3.75 -21.00 19.11
CA ASP A 406 -4.53 -21.28 20.33
C ASP A 406 -5.98 -21.66 20.01
N VAL A 407 -6.64 -20.95 19.08
CA VAL A 407 -8.03 -21.21 18.66
C VAL A 407 -8.12 -22.50 17.85
N PHE A 408 -7.25 -22.67 16.86
CA PHE A 408 -7.28 -23.86 16.01
C PHE A 408 -6.48 -25.03 16.62
N ASN A 409 -6.80 -25.39 17.86
CA ASN A 409 -6.29 -26.60 18.48
C ASN A 409 -6.98 -27.86 17.96
N GLU A 410 -6.42 -29.04 18.26
CA GLU A 410 -6.93 -30.34 17.79
C GLU A 410 -8.43 -30.53 18.12
N SER A 411 -8.86 -30.17 19.33
CA SER A 411 -10.27 -30.32 19.76
C SER A 411 -11.24 -29.46 18.96
N PHE A 412 -10.84 -28.18 18.68
CA PHE A 412 -11.67 -27.28 17.89
C PHE A 412 -11.77 -27.74 16.43
N VAL A 413 -10.66 -28.22 15.87
CA VAL A 413 -10.61 -28.73 14.50
C VAL A 413 -11.46 -29.98 14.36
N GLU A 414 -11.36 -30.97 15.29
CA GLU A 414 -12.15 -32.18 15.29
C GLU A 414 -13.66 -31.88 15.42
N ALA A 415 -14.03 -30.91 16.25
CA ALA A 415 -15.44 -30.52 16.44
C ALA A 415 -16.08 -29.90 15.20
N ASN A 416 -15.25 -29.35 14.27
CA ASN A 416 -15.72 -28.63 13.08
C ASN A 416 -15.37 -29.32 11.76
N ILE A 417 -14.97 -30.58 11.76
CA ILE A 417 -14.47 -31.29 10.56
C ILE A 417 -15.49 -31.34 9.40
N ASP A 418 -16.77 -31.34 9.70
CA ASP A 418 -17.86 -31.42 8.70
C ASP A 418 -18.52 -30.07 8.40
N VAL A 419 -17.99 -28.97 8.96
CA VAL A 419 -18.52 -27.63 8.79
C VAL A 419 -18.05 -27.01 7.46
N GLY A 420 -18.70 -25.95 7.02
CA GLY A 420 -18.30 -25.14 5.86
C GLY A 420 -18.90 -25.63 4.53
N PHE A 421 -18.72 -24.81 3.50
CA PHE A 421 -19.19 -25.09 2.14
C PHE A 421 -18.25 -26.06 1.43
N LYS A 422 -18.78 -27.17 0.90
CA LYS A 422 -17.99 -28.30 0.39
C LYS A 422 -17.41 -28.10 -1.02
N ALA A 423 -17.23 -26.85 -1.48
CA ALA A 423 -16.58 -26.58 -2.76
C ALA A 423 -15.12 -27.09 -2.76
N ALA A 424 -14.72 -27.73 -3.86
CA ALA A 424 -13.38 -28.30 -4.03
C ALA A 424 -12.59 -27.60 -5.16
N ASP A 425 -13.19 -26.58 -5.77
CA ASP A 425 -12.62 -25.83 -6.90
C ASP A 425 -11.53 -24.81 -6.52
N PRO A 426 -11.41 -24.26 -5.28
CA PRO A 426 -10.35 -23.35 -4.94
C PRO A 426 -8.99 -24.04 -4.71
N ILE A 427 -7.94 -23.49 -5.30
CA ILE A 427 -6.53 -23.81 -5.03
C ILE A 427 -5.86 -22.56 -4.46
N PHE A 428 -5.58 -22.57 -3.15
CA PHE A 428 -4.89 -21.47 -2.49
C PHE A 428 -3.38 -21.63 -2.60
N ILE A 429 -2.68 -20.59 -3.08
CA ILE A 429 -1.22 -20.53 -3.03
C ILE A 429 -0.84 -19.49 -1.97
N VAL A 430 -0.28 -19.97 -0.88
CA VAL A 430 0.07 -19.19 0.30
C VAL A 430 1.60 -19.14 0.51
N GLY A 431 2.09 -18.40 1.48
CA GLY A 431 3.51 -18.28 1.84
C GLY A 431 3.92 -16.83 2.05
N LEU A 432 5.20 -16.52 1.87
CA LEU A 432 5.67 -15.14 1.88
C LEU A 432 5.74 -14.53 0.47
N PRO A 433 5.63 -13.21 0.32
CA PRO A 433 6.02 -12.55 -0.91
C PRO A 433 7.47 -12.92 -1.29
N ARG A 434 7.75 -13.10 -2.58
CA ARG A 434 9.07 -13.49 -3.11
C ARG A 434 9.50 -14.94 -2.81
N SER A 435 8.59 -15.79 -2.35
CA SER A 435 8.86 -17.23 -2.14
C SER A 435 8.75 -18.10 -3.39
N GLY A 436 8.37 -17.52 -4.55
CA GLY A 436 8.11 -18.28 -5.77
C GLY A 436 6.63 -18.56 -6.04
N SER A 437 5.71 -18.00 -5.27
CA SER A 437 4.26 -18.21 -5.42
C SER A 437 3.74 -17.86 -6.83
N THR A 438 4.28 -16.84 -7.50
CA THR A 438 3.93 -16.50 -8.89
C THR A 438 4.39 -17.57 -9.88
N LEU A 439 5.51 -18.24 -9.63
CA LEU A 439 5.97 -19.36 -10.45
C LEU A 439 4.98 -20.53 -10.34
N LEU A 440 4.57 -20.90 -9.14
CA LEU A 440 3.60 -21.96 -8.91
C LEU A 440 2.23 -21.62 -9.51
N GLU A 441 1.80 -20.38 -9.39
CA GLU A 441 0.59 -19.86 -10.02
C GLU A 441 0.67 -20.01 -11.55
N GLN A 442 1.78 -19.63 -12.17
CA GLN A 442 1.96 -19.72 -13.62
C GLN A 442 2.00 -21.16 -14.09
N ILE A 443 2.69 -22.06 -13.39
CA ILE A 443 2.71 -23.50 -13.67
C ILE A 443 1.29 -24.06 -13.67
N LEU A 444 0.53 -23.86 -12.59
CA LEU A 444 -0.81 -24.39 -12.44
C LEU A 444 -1.82 -23.74 -13.40
N ALA A 445 -1.72 -22.44 -13.64
CA ALA A 445 -2.58 -21.71 -14.57
C ALA A 445 -2.29 -22.05 -16.05
N SER A 446 -1.24 -22.79 -16.34
CA SER A 446 -0.96 -23.37 -17.66
C SER A 446 -1.71 -24.67 -17.92
N HIS A 447 -2.35 -25.25 -16.90
CA HIS A 447 -3.19 -26.44 -17.03
C HIS A 447 -4.57 -26.07 -17.57
N SER A 448 -5.09 -26.84 -18.52
CA SER A 448 -6.36 -26.60 -19.21
C SER A 448 -7.60 -26.54 -18.30
N LYS A 449 -7.53 -27.17 -17.10
CA LYS A 449 -8.62 -27.23 -16.11
C LYS A 449 -8.48 -26.22 -14.97
N VAL A 450 -7.54 -25.25 -15.06
CA VAL A 450 -7.25 -24.32 -13.97
C VAL A 450 -7.29 -22.87 -14.44
N ASP A 451 -8.18 -22.09 -13.88
CA ASP A 451 -8.18 -20.63 -14.08
C ASP A 451 -7.16 -19.96 -13.16
N GLY A 452 -6.19 -19.28 -13.74
CA GLY A 452 -5.32 -18.38 -12.99
C GLY A 452 -6.01 -17.05 -12.74
N THR A 453 -6.18 -16.68 -11.46
CA THR A 453 -6.79 -15.39 -11.10
C THR A 453 -5.70 -14.36 -10.72
N MET A 454 -5.71 -13.90 -9.50
CA MET A 454 -4.78 -12.90 -8.97
C MET A 454 -4.69 -13.00 -7.44
N GLU A 455 -4.13 -12.00 -6.78
CA GLU A 455 -4.11 -11.88 -5.32
C GLU A 455 -5.49 -11.41 -4.83
N LEU A 456 -6.42 -12.38 -4.56
CA LEU A 456 -7.79 -12.07 -4.19
C LEU A 456 -7.87 -11.55 -2.74
N PRO A 457 -8.56 -10.43 -2.47
CA PRO A 457 -8.62 -9.83 -1.14
C PRO A 457 -9.66 -10.49 -0.20
N ASN A 458 -10.48 -11.41 -0.71
CA ASN A 458 -11.71 -11.89 -0.06
C ASN A 458 -11.48 -12.50 1.33
N ILE A 459 -10.49 -13.38 1.51
CA ILE A 459 -10.17 -13.98 2.82
C ILE A 459 -9.67 -12.91 3.80
N LEU A 460 -8.79 -12.02 3.37
CA LEU A 460 -8.27 -10.94 4.21
C LEU A 460 -9.38 -9.96 4.62
N SER A 461 -10.30 -9.65 3.72
CA SER A 461 -11.47 -8.80 3.97
C SER A 461 -12.42 -9.44 4.98
N LEU A 462 -12.69 -10.75 4.84
CA LEU A 462 -13.52 -11.49 5.79
C LEU A 462 -12.89 -11.50 7.19
N ALA A 463 -11.58 -11.80 7.30
CA ALA A 463 -10.87 -11.75 8.57
C ALA A 463 -10.93 -10.35 9.20
N GLN A 464 -10.80 -9.31 8.38
CA GLN A 464 -10.89 -7.91 8.85
C GLN A 464 -12.32 -7.53 9.30
N LYS A 465 -13.34 -8.02 8.60
CA LYS A 465 -14.75 -7.85 9.00
C LYS A 465 -15.03 -8.51 10.35
N LEU A 466 -14.53 -9.73 10.55
CA LEU A 466 -14.67 -10.45 11.83
C LEU A 466 -13.98 -9.71 12.98
N ARG A 467 -12.79 -9.14 12.77
CA ARG A 467 -12.11 -8.27 13.78
C ARG A 467 -12.91 -7.06 14.19
N ARG A 468 -13.72 -6.48 13.30
CA ARG A 468 -14.50 -5.26 13.57
C ARG A 468 -15.83 -5.50 14.24
N GLY A 469 -16.51 -6.57 13.90
CA GLY A 469 -17.76 -6.98 14.55
C GLY A 469 -17.63 -7.04 16.08
N GLU A 470 -16.46 -7.42 16.54
CA GLU A 470 -16.10 -7.55 17.95
C GLU A 470 -16.10 -6.24 18.74
N LYS A 471 -15.62 -5.14 18.15
CA LYS A 471 -15.57 -3.83 18.83
C LYS A 471 -16.94 -3.25 19.14
N MET A 472 -17.99 -3.74 18.49
CA MET A 472 -19.38 -3.36 18.77
C MET A 472 -20.00 -4.23 19.87
N SER A 473 -19.56 -5.47 20.03
CA SER A 473 -20.09 -6.41 21.06
C SER A 473 -19.27 -6.47 22.35
N GLY A 474 -18.01 -6.04 22.33
CA GLY A 474 -17.18 -5.88 23.53
C GLY A 474 -16.56 -7.15 24.13
N THR A 475 -16.62 -8.31 23.45
CA THR A 475 -16.35 -9.59 24.12
C THR A 475 -15.38 -10.57 23.45
N SER A 476 -15.03 -10.42 22.17
CA SER A 476 -14.17 -11.42 21.51
C SER A 476 -13.29 -10.79 20.43
N HIS A 477 -12.11 -11.34 20.19
CA HIS A 477 -11.18 -10.90 19.17
C HIS A 477 -10.97 -12.00 18.13
N TYR A 478 -10.88 -11.61 16.81
CA TYR A 478 -10.46 -12.58 15.80
C TYR A 478 -9.03 -13.06 16.10
N PRO A 479 -8.75 -14.39 16.13
CA PRO A 479 -9.61 -15.47 15.63
C PRO A 479 -10.66 -16.04 16.63
N SER A 480 -10.65 -15.68 17.90
CA SER A 480 -11.51 -16.28 18.94
C SER A 480 -13.01 -16.19 18.65
N VAL A 481 -13.44 -15.18 17.89
CA VAL A 481 -14.85 -15.06 17.45
C VAL A 481 -15.33 -16.29 16.67
N LEU A 482 -14.43 -17.01 15.99
CA LEU A 482 -14.75 -18.20 15.22
C LEU A 482 -15.30 -19.34 16.09
N GLU A 483 -14.93 -19.39 17.39
CA GLU A 483 -15.46 -20.37 18.35
C GLU A 483 -16.94 -20.14 18.68
N THR A 484 -17.48 -18.97 18.37
CA THR A 484 -18.86 -18.58 18.69
C THR A 484 -19.80 -18.62 17.48
N LEU A 485 -19.26 -18.84 16.28
CA LEU A 485 -20.05 -18.90 15.04
C LEU A 485 -20.68 -20.28 14.86
N ASP A 486 -21.93 -20.30 14.40
CA ASP A 486 -22.61 -21.55 14.06
C ASP A 486 -22.23 -22.06 12.66
N SER A 487 -22.52 -23.31 12.42
CA SER A 487 -22.23 -24.01 11.16
C SER A 487 -22.90 -23.36 9.94
N GLU A 488 -24.08 -22.76 10.10
CA GLU A 488 -24.82 -22.08 9.03
C GLU A 488 -24.09 -20.82 8.59
N THR A 489 -23.64 -20.00 9.54
CA THR A 489 -22.85 -18.80 9.29
C THR A 489 -21.51 -19.12 8.60
N LEU A 490 -20.81 -20.16 9.06
CA LEU A 490 -19.53 -20.58 8.47
C LEU A 490 -19.72 -21.11 7.04
N THR A 491 -20.79 -21.86 6.79
CA THR A 491 -21.15 -22.32 5.44
C THR A 491 -21.49 -21.14 4.53
N ALA A 492 -22.26 -20.16 5.02
CA ALA A 492 -22.60 -18.95 4.26
C ALA A 492 -21.36 -18.12 3.88
N PHE A 493 -20.33 -18.05 4.72
CA PHE A 493 -19.05 -17.41 4.36
C PHE A 493 -18.35 -18.14 3.22
N GLY A 494 -18.35 -19.48 3.21
CA GLY A 494 -17.80 -20.26 2.11
C GLY A 494 -18.59 -20.06 0.80
N GLU A 495 -19.92 -20.06 0.86
CA GLU A 495 -20.77 -19.77 -0.30
C GLU A 495 -20.54 -18.35 -0.85
N SER A 496 -20.46 -17.35 0.03
CA SER A 496 -20.16 -15.96 -0.37
C SER A 496 -18.79 -15.87 -1.04
N TYR A 497 -17.76 -16.51 -0.47
CA TYR A 497 -16.43 -16.53 -1.10
C TYR A 497 -16.48 -17.10 -2.52
N ILE A 498 -17.15 -18.22 -2.71
CA ILE A 498 -17.29 -18.86 -4.04
C ILE A 498 -18.06 -17.97 -5.01
N GLY A 499 -19.14 -17.31 -4.54
CA GLY A 499 -19.95 -16.37 -5.34
C GLY A 499 -19.16 -15.12 -5.72
N ASP A 500 -18.53 -14.46 -4.75
CA ASP A 500 -17.83 -13.19 -4.93
C ASP A 500 -16.59 -13.32 -5.82
N THR A 501 -15.89 -14.46 -5.75
CA THR A 501 -14.72 -14.73 -6.59
C THR A 501 -15.07 -15.10 -8.03
N ARG A 502 -16.35 -15.37 -8.34
CA ARG A 502 -16.78 -15.80 -9.69
C ARG A 502 -16.43 -14.81 -10.80
N VAL A 503 -16.42 -13.52 -10.51
CA VAL A 503 -16.10 -12.46 -11.48
C VAL A 503 -14.64 -12.49 -11.96
N HIS A 504 -13.76 -13.20 -11.25
CA HIS A 504 -12.34 -13.31 -11.56
C HIS A 504 -11.98 -14.61 -12.30
N ARG A 505 -12.94 -15.48 -12.57
CA ARG A 505 -12.76 -16.82 -13.13
C ARG A 505 -13.25 -16.91 -14.57
N GLY A 506 -12.62 -17.78 -15.34
CA GLY A 506 -13.16 -18.30 -16.59
C GLY A 506 -14.18 -19.43 -16.37
N ASN A 507 -14.03 -20.49 -17.18
CA ASN A 507 -14.92 -21.66 -17.13
C ASN A 507 -14.21 -22.95 -16.69
N ALA A 508 -12.98 -22.88 -16.23
CA ALA A 508 -12.26 -24.04 -15.74
C ALA A 508 -12.88 -24.58 -14.44
N PRO A 509 -12.80 -25.89 -14.18
CA PRO A 509 -13.35 -26.49 -12.96
C PRO A 509 -12.61 -26.11 -11.68
N PHE A 510 -11.38 -25.64 -11.78
CA PHE A 510 -10.57 -25.16 -10.66
C PHE A 510 -10.12 -23.73 -10.91
N PHE A 511 -9.84 -23.00 -9.83
CA PHE A 511 -9.25 -21.65 -9.90
C PHE A 511 -8.22 -21.45 -8.79
N ILE A 512 -7.28 -20.57 -9.04
CA ILE A 512 -6.22 -20.24 -8.09
C ILE A 512 -6.57 -18.95 -7.36
N ASP A 513 -6.50 -18.95 -6.03
CA ASP A 513 -6.35 -17.75 -5.20
C ASP A 513 -4.89 -17.69 -4.72
N LYS A 514 -4.08 -16.87 -5.39
CA LYS A 514 -2.69 -16.70 -5.01
C LYS A 514 -2.53 -15.42 -4.18
N MET A 515 -2.87 -15.48 -2.91
CA MET A 515 -2.63 -14.44 -1.92
C MET A 515 -1.66 -14.97 -0.86
N PRO A 516 -0.35 -14.63 -0.94
CA PRO A 516 0.66 -15.17 -0.02
C PRO A 516 0.25 -15.06 1.45
N ASN A 517 -0.24 -13.90 1.87
CA ASN A 517 -0.64 -13.63 3.26
C ASN A 517 -1.84 -14.45 3.77
N ASN A 518 -2.53 -15.22 2.93
CA ASN A 518 -3.59 -16.14 3.36
C ASN A 518 -3.08 -17.29 4.25
N PHE A 519 -1.75 -17.51 4.33
CA PHE A 519 -1.18 -18.47 5.28
C PHE A 519 -1.61 -18.20 6.73
N ARG A 520 -1.84 -16.94 7.08
CA ARG A 520 -2.32 -16.53 8.41
C ARG A 520 -3.73 -16.99 8.73
N HIS A 521 -4.50 -17.37 7.72
CA HIS A 521 -5.92 -17.66 7.78
C HIS A 521 -6.25 -19.06 7.27
N ILE A 522 -5.28 -19.98 7.24
CA ILE A 522 -5.50 -21.38 6.83
C ILE A 522 -6.58 -22.03 7.68
N GLY A 523 -6.61 -21.76 8.99
CA GLY A 523 -7.69 -22.24 9.85
C GLY A 523 -9.07 -21.75 9.41
N LEU A 524 -9.23 -20.46 9.11
CA LEU A 524 -10.47 -19.90 8.58
C LEU A 524 -10.83 -20.51 7.22
N ILE A 525 -9.85 -20.68 6.32
CA ILE A 525 -10.05 -21.29 5.00
C ILE A 525 -10.59 -22.70 5.15
N ASN A 526 -9.95 -23.55 5.98
CA ASN A 526 -10.41 -24.92 6.22
C ASN A 526 -11.82 -24.96 6.86
N LEU A 527 -12.11 -24.01 7.75
CA LEU A 527 -13.40 -23.95 8.44
C LEU A 527 -14.55 -23.60 7.48
N ILE A 528 -14.34 -22.70 6.50
CA ILE A 528 -15.37 -22.28 5.56
C ILE A 528 -15.36 -23.03 4.23
N LEU A 529 -14.20 -23.62 3.82
CA LEU A 529 -13.96 -24.33 2.56
C LEU A 529 -13.11 -25.59 2.80
N PRO A 530 -13.64 -26.62 3.48
CA PRO A 530 -12.83 -27.75 3.96
C PRO A 530 -12.23 -28.64 2.85
N ASN A 531 -12.73 -28.53 1.61
CA ASN A 531 -12.21 -29.28 0.47
C ASN A 531 -11.24 -28.51 -0.41
N ALA A 532 -10.94 -27.23 -0.07
CA ALA A 532 -9.99 -26.42 -0.81
C ALA A 532 -8.58 -27.03 -0.75
N LYS A 533 -7.80 -26.87 -1.83
CA LYS A 533 -6.40 -27.25 -1.87
C LYS A 533 -5.54 -26.08 -1.42
N ILE A 534 -4.52 -26.34 -0.61
CA ILE A 534 -3.62 -25.29 -0.07
C ILE A 534 -2.18 -25.67 -0.38
N ILE A 535 -1.46 -24.78 -1.06
CA ILE A 535 -0.06 -24.97 -1.44
C ILE A 535 0.77 -23.87 -0.75
N ASP A 536 1.70 -24.29 0.10
CA ASP A 536 2.68 -23.41 0.74
C ASP A 536 3.90 -23.24 -0.14
N ALA A 537 4.04 -22.08 -0.78
CA ALA A 537 5.21 -21.70 -1.56
C ALA A 537 6.33 -21.27 -0.63
N ARG A 538 7.33 -22.11 -0.45
CA ARG A 538 8.45 -21.86 0.48
C ARG A 538 9.76 -21.67 -0.26
N ARG A 539 10.61 -20.80 0.25
CA ARG A 539 11.94 -20.51 -0.29
C ARG A 539 12.94 -20.33 0.84
N HIS A 540 14.22 -20.55 0.57
CA HIS A 540 15.31 -20.32 1.51
C HIS A 540 15.13 -18.98 2.27
N PRO A 541 15.15 -18.99 3.62
CA PRO A 541 14.81 -17.82 4.43
C PRO A 541 15.61 -16.56 4.07
N MET A 542 16.94 -16.68 3.91
CA MET A 542 17.76 -15.54 3.48
C MET A 542 17.38 -15.02 2.10
N GLY A 543 17.15 -15.92 1.14
CA GLY A 543 16.77 -15.57 -0.24
C GLY A 543 15.40 -14.90 -0.31
N CYS A 544 14.42 -15.41 0.42
CA CYS A 544 13.06 -14.89 0.49
C CYS A 544 13.04 -13.50 1.15
N CYS A 545 13.55 -13.42 2.38
CA CYS A 545 13.53 -12.20 3.19
C CYS A 545 14.30 -11.04 2.56
N PHE A 546 15.51 -11.31 2.05
CA PHE A 546 16.30 -10.27 1.41
C PHE A 546 15.70 -9.83 0.07
N SER A 547 15.10 -10.75 -0.71
CA SER A 547 14.37 -10.39 -1.92
C SER A 547 13.13 -9.53 -1.61
N ALA A 548 12.45 -9.74 -0.48
CA ALA A 548 11.36 -8.89 -0.01
C ALA A 548 11.88 -7.51 0.44
N PHE A 549 12.99 -7.46 1.18
CA PHE A 549 13.63 -6.22 1.61
C PHE A 549 14.06 -5.31 0.44
N LYS A 550 14.52 -5.88 -0.69
CA LYS A 550 14.87 -5.14 -1.91
C LYS A 550 13.66 -4.68 -2.73
N GLN A 551 12.45 -5.10 -2.38
CA GLN A 551 11.24 -4.77 -3.13
C GLN A 551 10.43 -3.70 -2.40
N LEU A 552 10.13 -2.60 -3.10
CA LEU A 552 9.15 -1.64 -2.61
C LEU A 552 7.74 -2.16 -2.93
N PHE A 553 7.01 -2.54 -1.92
CA PHE A 553 5.61 -2.93 -2.02
C PHE A 553 4.70 -1.70 -1.85
N HIS A 554 3.49 -1.76 -2.40
CA HIS A 554 2.52 -0.67 -2.28
C HIS A 554 1.90 -0.63 -0.88
N GLU A 555 1.23 -1.67 -0.46
CA GLU A 555 0.52 -1.79 0.82
C GLU A 555 0.58 -3.24 1.35
N GLY A 556 0.41 -3.43 2.66
CA GLY A 556 0.20 -4.74 3.29
C GLY A 556 1.44 -5.59 3.51
N GLN A 557 2.64 -5.06 3.26
CA GLN A 557 3.92 -5.79 3.43
C GLN A 557 4.91 -4.99 4.29
N GLU A 558 4.41 -4.30 5.31
CA GLU A 558 5.19 -3.37 6.15
C GLU A 558 6.34 -4.07 6.90
N PHE A 559 6.20 -5.36 7.16
CA PHE A 559 7.26 -6.19 7.76
C PHE A 559 8.51 -6.28 6.87
N SER A 560 8.39 -6.04 5.56
CA SER A 560 9.52 -6.14 4.63
C SER A 560 10.50 -4.97 4.72
N TYR A 561 10.12 -3.86 5.36
CA TYR A 561 10.93 -2.64 5.45
C TYR A 561 11.96 -2.63 6.57
N GLY A 562 12.35 -3.78 7.10
CA GLY A 562 13.44 -3.95 8.04
C GLY A 562 13.93 -5.39 8.09
N LEU A 563 15.25 -5.58 8.17
CA LEU A 563 15.85 -6.91 8.19
C LEU A 563 15.41 -7.73 9.42
N LYS A 564 15.30 -7.08 10.57
CA LYS A 564 14.82 -7.72 11.80
C LYS A 564 13.34 -8.08 11.67
N GLU A 565 12.55 -7.17 11.18
CA GLU A 565 11.10 -7.32 11.05
C GLU A 565 10.75 -8.45 10.07
N VAL A 566 11.40 -8.49 8.90
CA VAL A 566 11.14 -9.56 7.91
C VAL A 566 11.65 -10.91 8.38
N GLY A 567 12.77 -10.95 9.12
CA GLY A 567 13.28 -12.19 9.71
C GLY A 567 12.36 -12.74 10.81
N THR A 568 11.87 -11.87 11.70
CA THR A 568 10.87 -12.23 12.72
C THR A 568 9.60 -12.77 12.08
N TYR A 569 9.09 -12.05 11.05
CA TYR A 569 7.88 -12.47 10.33
C TYR A 569 8.05 -13.84 9.65
N TYR A 570 9.22 -14.11 9.05
CA TYR A 570 9.50 -15.40 8.43
C TYR A 570 9.56 -16.52 9.48
N ARG A 571 10.19 -16.30 10.63
CA ARG A 571 10.24 -17.26 11.72
C ARG A 571 8.82 -17.59 12.21
N ASP A 572 8.05 -16.57 12.52
CA ASP A 572 6.68 -16.71 13.03
C ASP A 572 5.75 -17.39 11.99
N TYR A 573 5.99 -17.14 10.69
CA TYR A 573 5.32 -17.87 9.59
C TYR A 573 5.64 -19.36 9.62
N VAL A 574 6.92 -19.74 9.78
CA VAL A 574 7.30 -21.16 9.83
C VAL A 574 6.66 -21.84 11.04
N ASP A 575 6.69 -21.20 12.21
CA ASP A 575 6.09 -21.74 13.43
C ASP A 575 4.56 -21.92 13.26
N LEU A 576 3.88 -21.00 12.60
CA LEU A 576 2.45 -21.14 12.32
C LEU A 576 2.16 -22.23 11.27
N MET A 577 3.01 -22.36 10.24
CA MET A 577 2.85 -23.43 9.24
C MET A 577 3.11 -24.82 9.83
N ASP A 578 4.06 -24.96 10.76
CA ASP A 578 4.28 -26.20 11.51
C ASP A 578 3.06 -26.55 12.38
N HIS A 579 2.39 -25.54 12.94
CA HIS A 579 1.11 -25.74 13.64
C HIS A 579 0.01 -26.23 12.67
N TRP A 580 -0.13 -25.61 11.50
CA TRP A 580 -1.13 -26.07 10.51
C TRP A 580 -0.88 -27.51 10.04
N ASP A 581 0.39 -27.90 9.83
CA ASP A 581 0.73 -29.29 9.49
C ASP A 581 0.31 -30.29 10.59
N LYS A 582 0.35 -29.86 11.85
CA LYS A 582 -0.05 -30.68 13.00
C LYS A 582 -1.56 -30.83 13.10
N VAL A 583 -2.34 -29.76 12.97
CA VAL A 583 -3.79 -29.78 13.19
C VAL A 583 -4.59 -30.11 11.93
N PHE A 584 -4.00 -29.93 10.75
CA PHE A 584 -4.58 -30.29 9.44
C PHE A 584 -3.61 -31.20 8.64
N PRO A 585 -3.32 -32.42 9.13
CA PRO A 585 -2.32 -33.28 8.50
C PRO A 585 -2.66 -33.60 7.04
N GLY A 586 -1.73 -33.33 6.14
CA GLY A 586 -1.88 -33.59 4.70
C GLY A 586 -2.78 -32.59 3.92
N GLN A 587 -3.32 -31.56 4.58
CA GLN A 587 -4.14 -30.53 3.92
C GLN A 587 -3.32 -29.45 3.23
N VAL A 588 -2.05 -29.27 3.62
CA VAL A 588 -1.15 -28.27 3.04
C VAL A 588 0.01 -28.95 2.32
N LEU A 589 0.16 -28.68 1.02
CA LEU A 589 1.30 -29.16 0.25
C LEU A 589 2.41 -28.13 0.33
N ARG A 590 3.52 -28.47 0.99
CA ARG A 590 4.73 -27.63 0.99
C ARG A 590 5.53 -27.82 -0.29
N VAL A 591 5.86 -26.73 -0.97
CA VAL A 591 6.64 -26.70 -2.21
C VAL A 591 7.84 -25.79 -2.05
N GLN A 592 9.04 -26.36 -2.05
CA GLN A 592 10.30 -25.64 -1.95
C GLN A 592 10.71 -25.07 -3.31
N TYR A 593 10.92 -23.76 -3.37
CA TYR A 593 11.32 -23.07 -4.60
C TYR A 593 12.58 -23.67 -5.23
N GLU A 594 13.57 -23.98 -4.41
CA GLU A 594 14.85 -24.54 -4.84
C GLU A 594 14.69 -25.93 -5.48
N GLU A 595 13.76 -26.75 -4.97
CA GLU A 595 13.45 -28.06 -5.57
C GLU A 595 12.74 -27.91 -6.91
N VAL A 596 11.82 -26.95 -7.04
CA VAL A 596 11.16 -26.63 -8.32
C VAL A 596 12.18 -26.19 -9.36
N VAL A 597 13.17 -25.37 -8.94
CA VAL A 597 14.25 -24.91 -9.84
C VAL A 597 15.21 -26.03 -10.21
N ALA A 598 15.46 -26.97 -9.30
CA ALA A 598 16.36 -28.10 -9.53
C ALA A 598 15.76 -29.21 -10.39
N ASP A 599 14.46 -29.54 -10.17
CA ASP A 599 13.75 -30.62 -10.86
C ASP A 599 12.28 -30.22 -11.09
N LEU A 600 12.06 -29.46 -12.15
CA LEU A 600 10.72 -28.95 -12.50
C LEU A 600 9.72 -30.05 -12.76
N ASP A 601 10.09 -31.10 -13.55
CA ASP A 601 9.16 -32.16 -13.98
C ASP A 601 8.59 -32.94 -12.78
N SER A 602 9.46 -33.42 -11.89
CA SER A 602 9.04 -34.15 -10.70
C SER A 602 8.16 -33.30 -9.77
N GLN A 603 8.52 -32.03 -9.57
CA GLN A 603 7.75 -31.14 -8.69
C GLN A 603 6.41 -30.77 -9.30
N VAL A 604 6.32 -30.53 -10.61
CA VAL A 604 5.04 -30.28 -11.29
C VAL A 604 4.10 -31.48 -11.17
N ARG A 605 4.61 -32.70 -11.38
CA ARG A 605 3.79 -33.92 -11.22
C ARG A 605 3.27 -34.07 -9.79
N ARG A 606 4.12 -33.81 -8.78
CA ARG A 606 3.74 -33.85 -7.37
C ARG A 606 2.64 -32.82 -7.03
N ILE A 607 2.75 -31.61 -7.58
CA ILE A 607 1.76 -30.54 -7.37
C ILE A 607 0.43 -30.88 -8.04
N LEU A 608 0.46 -31.38 -9.28
CA LEU A 608 -0.74 -31.79 -10.02
C LEU A 608 -1.44 -32.97 -9.35
N ASP A 609 -0.69 -33.99 -8.90
CA ASP A 609 -1.24 -35.15 -8.17
C ASP A 609 -1.96 -34.71 -6.88
N TYR A 610 -1.35 -33.82 -6.08
CA TYR A 610 -1.99 -33.22 -4.89
C TYR A 610 -3.28 -32.48 -5.24
N CYS A 611 -3.34 -31.77 -6.36
CA CYS A 611 -4.53 -31.09 -6.84
C CYS A 611 -5.58 -32.03 -7.47
N GLY A 612 -5.27 -33.31 -7.69
CA GLY A 612 -6.11 -34.27 -8.40
C GLY A 612 -6.21 -33.98 -9.90
N LEU A 613 -5.15 -33.43 -10.48
CA LEU A 613 -5.04 -33.05 -11.89
C LEU A 613 -4.13 -34.02 -12.64
N GLU A 614 -4.50 -34.34 -13.88
CA GLU A 614 -3.63 -35.10 -14.76
C GLU A 614 -2.44 -34.25 -15.22
N PHE A 615 -1.34 -34.91 -15.57
CA PHE A 615 -0.17 -34.18 -16.08
C PHE A 615 -0.44 -33.60 -17.47
N GLU A 616 -0.11 -32.30 -17.64
CA GLU A 616 -0.07 -31.60 -18.93
C GLU A 616 1.30 -30.97 -19.15
N GLU A 617 1.85 -31.13 -20.37
CA GLU A 617 3.18 -30.59 -20.75
C GLU A 617 3.23 -29.06 -20.72
N SER A 618 2.09 -28.40 -20.93
CA SER A 618 1.92 -26.95 -20.79
C SER A 618 2.35 -26.42 -19.41
N CYS A 619 2.22 -27.22 -18.34
CA CYS A 619 2.69 -26.88 -17.00
C CYS A 619 4.22 -26.83 -16.90
N ILE A 620 4.94 -27.61 -17.72
CA ILE A 620 6.40 -27.54 -17.83
C ILE A 620 6.81 -26.31 -18.67
N ASN A 621 6.07 -26.09 -19.77
CA ASN A 621 6.29 -24.97 -20.69
C ASN A 621 5.53 -23.70 -20.27
N PHE A 622 5.32 -23.51 -18.97
CA PHE A 622 4.52 -22.42 -18.37
C PHE A 622 4.88 -21.02 -18.88
N HIS A 623 6.12 -20.81 -19.30
CA HIS A 623 6.63 -19.54 -19.81
C HIS A 623 6.09 -19.18 -21.21
N GLU A 624 5.50 -20.14 -21.93
CA GLU A 624 4.83 -19.95 -23.22
C GLU A 624 3.35 -19.56 -23.06
N THR A 625 2.80 -19.71 -21.85
CA THR A 625 1.39 -19.41 -21.58
C THR A 625 1.16 -17.90 -21.59
N ASP A 626 0.33 -17.43 -22.54
CA ASP A 626 -0.01 -16.01 -22.66
C ASP A 626 -1.14 -15.64 -21.71
N ARG A 627 -0.77 -15.08 -20.56
CA ARG A 627 -1.71 -14.49 -19.59
C ARG A 627 -1.13 -13.23 -18.97
N SER A 628 -2.01 -12.35 -18.49
CA SER A 628 -1.63 -11.15 -17.75
C SER A 628 -1.17 -11.53 -16.34
N VAL A 629 0.10 -11.25 -16.00
CA VAL A 629 0.67 -11.46 -14.66
C VAL A 629 0.97 -10.11 -14.03
N ARG A 630 0.32 -9.80 -12.91
CA ARG A 630 0.36 -8.48 -12.27
C ARG A 630 1.19 -8.45 -10.97
N THR A 631 2.32 -9.14 -10.95
CA THR A 631 3.21 -9.17 -9.79
C THR A 631 4.59 -8.64 -10.14
N PRO A 632 5.42 -8.26 -9.14
CA PRO A 632 6.82 -7.88 -9.37
C PRO A 632 7.66 -8.96 -10.05
N SER A 633 7.17 -10.20 -10.11
CA SER A 633 7.84 -11.35 -10.76
C SER A 633 7.32 -11.65 -12.18
N SER A 634 6.46 -10.79 -12.75
CA SER A 634 5.80 -11.03 -14.04
C SER A 634 6.77 -11.28 -15.22
N GLU A 635 7.89 -10.55 -15.29
CA GLU A 635 8.89 -10.75 -16.33
C GLU A 635 9.68 -12.07 -16.16
N GLN A 636 9.84 -12.50 -14.91
CA GLN A 636 10.62 -13.70 -14.58
C GLN A 636 9.90 -14.98 -14.99
N VAL A 637 8.57 -15.04 -14.82
CA VAL A 637 7.78 -16.23 -15.17
C VAL A 637 7.46 -16.35 -16.66
N ARG A 638 7.83 -15.37 -17.47
CA ARG A 638 7.78 -15.41 -18.96
C ARG A 638 9.06 -15.93 -19.60
N GLN A 639 9.97 -16.46 -18.81
CA GLN A 639 11.22 -17.07 -19.24
C GLN A 639 11.34 -18.47 -18.67
N PRO A 640 12.08 -19.37 -19.33
CA PRO A 640 12.43 -20.65 -18.74
C PRO A 640 13.08 -20.48 -17.37
N ILE A 641 12.92 -21.48 -16.50
CA ILE A 641 13.50 -21.46 -15.16
C ILE A 641 15.03 -21.25 -15.24
N TYR A 642 15.54 -20.38 -14.35
CA TYR A 642 16.97 -20.09 -14.21
C TYR A 642 17.42 -20.16 -12.74
N GLN A 643 18.66 -20.63 -12.53
CA GLN A 643 19.20 -20.88 -11.17
C GLN A 643 19.86 -19.66 -10.54
N SER A 644 20.23 -18.63 -11.32
CA SER A 644 21.02 -17.49 -10.83
C SER A 644 20.36 -16.66 -9.73
N GLY A 645 19.04 -16.79 -9.54
CA GLY A 645 18.29 -16.07 -8.51
C GLY A 645 18.36 -16.67 -7.10
N VAL A 646 18.83 -17.92 -6.96
CA VAL A 646 18.76 -18.66 -5.70
C VAL A 646 19.70 -18.07 -4.65
N GLU A 647 20.93 -17.73 -5.03
CA GLU A 647 22.01 -17.34 -4.13
C GLU A 647 22.38 -15.85 -4.15
N GLN A 648 21.64 -14.99 -4.82
CA GLN A 648 21.96 -13.55 -4.94
C GLN A 648 22.16 -12.83 -3.60
N TRP A 649 21.48 -13.27 -2.54
CA TRP A 649 21.63 -12.71 -1.20
C TRP A 649 23.06 -12.82 -0.65
N LYS A 650 23.87 -13.80 -1.11
CA LYS A 650 25.25 -14.00 -0.67
C LYS A 650 26.15 -12.81 -0.99
N ASN A 651 25.86 -12.07 -2.05
CA ASN A 651 26.59 -10.86 -2.43
C ASN A 651 26.45 -9.74 -1.38
N PHE A 652 25.43 -9.81 -0.52
CA PHE A 652 25.12 -8.84 0.54
C PHE A 652 25.33 -9.41 1.93
N GLU A 653 25.87 -10.60 2.04
CA GLU A 653 26.01 -11.35 3.30
C GLU A 653 26.63 -10.55 4.44
N PRO A 654 27.66 -9.69 4.23
CA PRO A 654 28.25 -8.87 5.30
C PRO A 654 27.26 -7.92 6.00
N ASN A 655 26.15 -7.58 5.34
CA ASN A 655 25.14 -6.64 5.84
C ASN A 655 23.93 -7.35 6.46
N LEU A 656 23.86 -8.70 6.39
CA LEU A 656 22.65 -9.46 6.72
C LEU A 656 22.64 -10.09 8.11
N ASP A 657 23.60 -9.77 8.99
CA ASP A 657 23.63 -10.28 10.36
C ASP A 657 22.34 -9.99 11.17
N PRO A 658 21.69 -8.79 11.06
CA PRO A 658 20.41 -8.57 11.74
C PRO A 658 19.30 -9.53 11.27
N LEU A 659 19.32 -9.90 9.97
CA LEU A 659 18.38 -10.86 9.41
C LEU A 659 18.66 -12.28 9.93
N LYS A 660 19.93 -12.72 9.92
CA LYS A 660 20.34 -14.03 10.44
C LYS A 660 19.94 -14.20 11.91
N GLN A 661 20.16 -13.18 12.73
CA GLN A 661 19.80 -13.18 14.15
C GLN A 661 18.28 -13.27 14.35
N ALA A 662 17.49 -12.57 13.54
CA ALA A 662 16.03 -12.59 13.63
C ALA A 662 15.42 -13.93 13.19
N LEU A 663 16.00 -14.56 12.16
CA LEU A 663 15.60 -15.89 11.68
C LEU A 663 15.91 -16.99 12.72
N GLY A 664 17.05 -16.87 13.43
CA GLY A 664 17.42 -17.81 14.47
C GLY A 664 17.40 -19.28 14.01
N PRO A 665 16.78 -20.19 14.79
CA PRO A 665 16.80 -21.64 14.53
C PRO A 665 16.21 -22.05 13.18
N VAL A 666 15.32 -21.22 12.60
CA VAL A 666 14.68 -21.53 11.30
C VAL A 666 15.72 -21.58 10.18
N LEU A 667 16.77 -20.76 10.28
CA LEU A 667 17.85 -20.77 9.31
C LEU A 667 18.63 -22.08 9.29
N GLU A 668 18.82 -22.69 10.46
CA GLU A 668 19.56 -23.96 10.62
C GLU A 668 18.72 -25.18 10.23
N ARG A 669 17.39 -25.05 10.33
CA ARG A 669 16.43 -26.12 10.02
C ARG A 669 16.08 -26.22 8.54
N TYR A 670 16.46 -25.25 7.71
CA TYR A 670 16.10 -25.24 6.29
C TYR A 670 16.91 -26.31 5.50
N PRO A 671 16.30 -27.06 4.54
CA PRO A 671 14.89 -27.11 4.16
C PRO A 671 14.01 -27.77 5.24
N ILE A 672 12.87 -27.12 5.52
CA ILE A 672 11.97 -27.53 6.61
C ILE A 672 10.82 -28.31 5.99
#